data_51239223cb1f2515953baff624a3cbec
#
_entry.id   51239223cb1f2515953baff624a3cbec
#
_cell.length_a   1.000
_cell.length_b   1.000
_cell.length_c   1.000
_cell.angle_alpha   90.00
_cell.angle_beta   90.00
_cell.angle_gamma   90.00
#
_symmetry.space_group_name_H-M   'P 1'
#
loop_
_entity.id
_entity.type
_entity.pdbx_description
1 polymer ?
#
loop_
_entity_poly.entity_id
_entity_poly.type
_entity_poly.pdbx_seq_one_letter_code
_entity_poly.pdbx_strand_id
1 'polypeptide(L)'
;MSKLYPVNPAFAKTALVQKDDYARGYAESISDPEKFWSRIGERVTWTRKPTQIKDVSFDVKDLHIRWYHDGELNVSANCLDRHLAERGDKTAIIFEGDDPNESRHISYRELHGEVCKFANTLKHLGVVKGDRVAIYMPMIPEAAVAMLACARLGAIHSVVFGGFSPDSLAGRIADSTAKVVVTADEGVRAGKRIPLKTNVDAALDRPGTNSVETVIVVRRTGSAIPMQSPRDRWYHVLMEGQSPDCAPTSVEAEHPLFVLYTSGSTGKPKGVLHTSGGYLVYASYTHELIFDVHEDDIYWCTADVGWVTGHSYVVYGPLANGATTVMFEGVPNYPDSSRFWQVVDKHQVSLFYTAPTAIRALMREGEDPVKKTSRASLRLLGSVGEPINPEAWEWYYRVVGDERCPIVDTWWQTETGGILITPLAGAIDAKPGSATLPFFGITPAIVDAQGEVLEGAAEGNLLITDSWPGQMRTVYGDHQRFIDTYFSAYPGNYFTGDGARRDEDGYYWITGRVDDVINVSGHRLGTAEVESALVSHPKVAEAAVVGCPHEIKGQGIYAYVTLVAGETGSEQLRKELVAWVRKEIGPIATPDYLQWAPGLPKTRSGKIMRRILRKIGENQPDQLGDISTLADPSVVKSLVDERLIK
;
A
#
# COMPACT_ATOMS: atom_id res chain seq x y z
N MET A 1 22.60 6.51 -19.88
CA MET A 1 22.82 6.36 -18.43
C MET A 1 21.78 7.18 -17.71
N SER A 2 21.05 6.59 -16.77
CA SER A 2 20.11 7.33 -15.92
C SER A 2 20.87 8.37 -15.07
N LYS A 3 20.28 9.55 -14.89
CA LYS A 3 20.85 10.62 -14.08
C LYS A 3 20.97 10.17 -12.62
N LEU A 4 22.13 10.38 -12.01
CA LEU A 4 22.39 10.08 -10.62
C LEU A 4 22.13 11.32 -9.75
N TYR A 5 21.39 11.14 -8.68
CA TYR A 5 21.13 12.15 -7.65
C TYR A 5 21.90 11.74 -6.39
N PRO A 6 23.04 12.37 -6.09
CA PRO A 6 23.85 11.99 -4.96
C PRO A 6 23.15 12.31 -3.64
N VAL A 7 23.51 11.56 -2.60
CA VAL A 7 23.07 11.84 -1.22
C VAL A 7 23.40 13.29 -0.86
N ASN A 8 22.39 14.03 -0.39
CA ASN A 8 22.58 15.39 0.07
C ASN A 8 23.47 15.40 1.33
N PRO A 9 24.66 16.05 1.30
CA PRO A 9 25.58 16.04 2.45
C PRO A 9 25.00 16.68 3.72
N ALA A 10 24.09 17.64 3.58
CA ALA A 10 23.43 18.25 4.72
C ALA A 10 22.44 17.29 5.38
N PHE A 11 21.69 16.52 4.57
CA PHE A 11 20.78 15.49 5.05
C PHE A 11 21.57 14.33 5.72
N ALA A 12 22.63 13.87 5.08
CA ALA A 12 23.43 12.74 5.58
C ALA A 12 24.02 12.99 6.98
N LYS A 13 24.31 14.25 7.35
CA LYS A 13 24.87 14.59 8.67
C LYS A 13 23.97 14.24 9.83
N THR A 14 22.66 14.27 9.64
CA THR A 14 21.65 14.01 10.67
C THR A 14 20.91 12.71 10.44
N ALA A 15 21.15 12.05 9.31
CA ALA A 15 20.47 10.82 8.95
C ALA A 15 20.81 9.67 9.92
N LEU A 16 19.79 8.86 10.24
CA LEU A 16 19.93 7.68 11.11
C LEU A 16 20.83 6.62 10.50
N VAL A 17 20.93 6.55 9.17
CA VAL A 17 21.77 5.61 8.43
C VAL A 17 22.59 6.35 7.41
N GLN A 18 23.93 6.20 7.52
CA GLN A 18 24.90 6.73 6.56
C GLN A 18 25.45 5.58 5.68
N LYS A 19 26.21 5.91 4.65
CA LYS A 19 26.72 4.95 3.64
C LYS A 19 27.43 3.74 4.26
N ASP A 20 28.33 4.00 5.22
CA ASP A 20 29.10 2.92 5.87
C ASP A 20 28.23 2.10 6.83
N ASP A 21 27.19 2.70 7.42
CA ASP A 21 26.23 2.02 8.26
C ASP A 21 25.36 1.07 7.44
N TYR A 22 24.92 1.51 6.24
CA TYR A 22 24.17 0.64 5.34
C TYR A 22 25.01 -0.56 4.92
N ALA A 23 26.23 -0.35 4.43
CA ALA A 23 27.10 -1.44 3.97
C ALA A 23 27.36 -2.48 5.07
N ARG A 24 27.70 -2.01 6.27
CA ARG A 24 27.95 -2.87 7.44
C ARG A 24 26.70 -3.60 7.90
N GLY A 25 25.58 -2.86 8.06
CA GLY A 25 24.32 -3.40 8.53
C GLY A 25 23.74 -4.41 7.55
N TYR A 26 23.82 -4.14 6.25
CA TYR A 26 23.37 -5.08 5.23
C TYR A 26 24.21 -6.36 5.24
N ALA A 27 25.53 -6.26 5.26
CA ALA A 27 26.41 -7.43 5.36
C ALA A 27 26.13 -8.26 6.62
N GLU A 28 25.95 -7.64 7.80
CA GLU A 28 25.57 -8.32 9.04
C GLU A 28 24.23 -9.04 8.89
N SER A 29 23.23 -8.36 8.34
CA SER A 29 21.87 -8.88 8.23
C SER A 29 21.75 -10.12 7.32
N ILE A 30 22.70 -10.28 6.38
CA ILE A 30 22.76 -11.44 5.47
C ILE A 30 23.63 -12.56 6.04
N SER A 31 24.78 -12.22 6.63
CA SER A 31 25.73 -13.22 7.13
C SER A 31 25.28 -13.90 8.44
N ASP A 32 24.53 -13.20 9.29
CA ASP A 32 24.01 -13.71 10.57
C ASP A 32 22.61 -13.14 10.85
N PRO A 33 21.60 -13.58 10.07
CA PRO A 33 20.25 -13.03 10.17
C PRO A 33 19.60 -13.24 11.54
N GLU A 34 19.86 -14.35 12.22
CA GLU A 34 19.29 -14.62 13.55
C GLU A 34 19.79 -13.60 14.58
N LYS A 35 21.11 -13.37 14.62
CA LYS A 35 21.71 -12.40 15.53
C LYS A 35 21.24 -10.98 15.20
N PHE A 36 21.22 -10.64 13.91
CA PHE A 36 20.74 -9.34 13.45
C PHE A 36 19.30 -9.10 13.91
N TRP A 37 18.37 -10.01 13.58
CA TRP A 37 16.96 -9.84 13.90
C TRP A 37 16.67 -10.02 15.40
N SER A 38 17.50 -10.77 16.15
CA SER A 38 17.41 -10.80 17.62
C SER A 38 17.62 -9.40 18.20
N ARG A 39 18.68 -8.71 17.75
CA ARG A 39 18.98 -7.32 18.17
C ARG A 39 17.89 -6.35 17.74
N ILE A 40 17.39 -6.44 16.50
CA ILE A 40 16.30 -5.57 16.02
C ILE A 40 15.00 -5.87 16.77
N GLY A 41 14.75 -7.11 17.16
CA GLY A 41 13.58 -7.50 17.95
C GLY A 41 13.48 -6.84 19.33
N GLU A 42 14.58 -6.32 19.87
CA GLU A 42 14.58 -5.57 21.14
C GLU A 42 13.88 -4.20 21.05
N ARG A 43 13.59 -3.72 19.83
CA ARG A 43 12.88 -2.46 19.60
C ARG A 43 11.43 -2.44 20.08
N VAL A 44 10.82 -3.61 20.27
CA VAL A 44 9.45 -3.77 20.80
C VAL A 44 9.46 -4.28 22.23
N THR A 45 8.40 -3.99 22.97
CA THR A 45 8.21 -4.47 24.33
C THR A 45 7.55 -5.84 24.29
N TRP A 46 8.28 -6.86 24.75
CA TRP A 46 7.82 -8.23 24.89
C TRP A 46 7.29 -8.49 26.30
N THR A 47 6.16 -9.16 26.43
CA THR A 47 5.69 -9.70 27.71
C THR A 47 6.47 -10.98 28.08
N ARG A 48 6.87 -11.76 27.07
CA ARG A 48 7.87 -12.82 27.18
C ARG A 48 8.85 -12.68 26.01
N LYS A 49 10.12 -12.42 26.33
CA LYS A 49 11.18 -12.27 25.30
C LYS A 49 11.35 -13.56 24.50
N PRO A 50 11.45 -13.46 23.16
CA PRO A 50 11.73 -14.64 22.33
C PRO A 50 13.17 -15.14 22.54
N THR A 51 13.34 -16.44 22.47
CA THR A 51 14.64 -17.13 22.43
C THR A 51 14.87 -17.80 21.08
N GLN A 52 13.80 -18.04 20.33
CA GLN A 52 13.84 -18.63 19.00
C GLN A 52 13.42 -17.56 17.97
N ILE A 53 14.41 -17.06 17.25
CA ILE A 53 14.25 -15.87 16.41
C ILE A 53 13.67 -16.23 15.05
N LYS A 54 14.23 -17.27 14.39
CA LYS A 54 13.86 -17.66 13.02
C LYS A 54 13.66 -19.18 12.94
N ASP A 55 12.52 -19.59 12.44
CA ASP A 55 12.19 -20.98 12.10
C ASP A 55 11.42 -20.96 10.77
N VAL A 56 12.16 -21.20 9.68
CA VAL A 56 11.67 -20.99 8.32
C VAL A 56 12.10 -22.11 7.41
N SER A 57 11.17 -22.62 6.63
CA SER A 57 11.43 -23.50 5.50
C SER A 57 10.66 -23.02 4.28
N PHE A 58 11.35 -22.87 3.15
CA PHE A 58 10.75 -22.64 1.83
C PHE A 58 10.60 -23.91 1.00
N ASP A 59 10.88 -25.08 1.58
CA ASP A 59 10.57 -26.36 0.94
C ASP A 59 9.05 -26.52 0.87
N VAL A 60 8.52 -26.69 -0.35
CA VAL A 60 7.07 -26.87 -0.61
C VAL A 60 6.42 -28.03 0.14
N LYS A 61 7.22 -29.02 0.59
CA LYS A 61 6.75 -30.17 1.39
C LYS A 61 6.63 -29.86 2.86
N ASP A 62 7.32 -28.83 3.33
CA ASP A 62 7.37 -28.41 4.74
C ASP A 62 7.44 -26.88 4.84
N LEU A 63 6.61 -26.19 4.04
CA LEU A 63 6.62 -24.74 3.97
C LEU A 63 6.06 -24.14 5.27
N HIS A 64 6.93 -23.46 6.00
CA HIS A 64 6.53 -22.69 7.17
C HIS A 64 7.41 -21.47 7.38
N ILE A 65 6.83 -20.43 7.95
CA ILE A 65 7.47 -19.14 8.23
C ILE A 65 7.09 -18.75 9.65
N ARG A 66 8.07 -18.74 10.57
CA ARG A 66 7.89 -18.34 11.96
C ARG A 66 9.04 -17.45 12.40
N TRP A 67 8.67 -16.35 13.05
CA TRP A 67 9.63 -15.39 13.58
C TRP A 67 9.30 -15.06 15.04
N TYR A 68 10.31 -15.09 15.92
CA TYR A 68 10.15 -14.81 17.35
C TYR A 68 9.11 -15.72 18.04
N HIS A 69 8.93 -16.95 17.57
CA HIS A 69 7.71 -17.73 17.74
C HIS A 69 7.43 -18.19 19.18
N ASP A 70 8.42 -18.19 20.07
CA ASP A 70 8.26 -18.43 21.50
C ASP A 70 8.09 -17.15 22.33
N GLY A 71 8.13 -15.97 21.68
CA GLY A 71 7.90 -14.68 22.29
C GLY A 71 6.40 -14.36 22.44
N GLU A 72 6.09 -13.47 23.39
CA GLU A 72 4.74 -12.92 23.55
C GLU A 72 4.77 -11.39 23.67
N LEU A 73 3.75 -10.74 23.13
CA LEU A 73 3.59 -9.30 23.16
C LEU A 73 2.13 -8.90 23.00
N ASN A 74 1.88 -7.59 23.04
CA ASN A 74 0.64 -7.00 22.52
C ASN A 74 0.98 -5.86 21.60
N VAL A 75 0.43 -5.85 20.38
CA VAL A 75 0.71 -4.83 19.37
C VAL A 75 0.15 -3.46 19.77
N SER A 76 -1.07 -3.41 20.31
CA SER A 76 -1.67 -2.15 20.78
C SER A 76 -0.88 -1.54 21.94
N ALA A 77 -0.40 -2.35 22.88
CA ALA A 77 0.45 -1.87 23.97
C ALA A 77 1.77 -1.29 23.46
N ASN A 78 2.35 -1.88 22.41
CA ASN A 78 3.55 -1.35 21.76
C ASN A 78 3.31 -0.05 20.99
N CYS A 79 2.10 0.16 20.48
CA CYS A 79 1.74 1.40 19.80
C CYS A 79 1.31 2.53 20.75
N LEU A 80 0.86 2.23 21.97
CA LEU A 80 0.23 3.18 22.84
C LEU A 80 0.84 3.20 24.27
N ASP A 81 0.65 2.13 25.04
CA ASP A 81 0.94 2.07 26.49
C ASP A 81 2.39 2.45 26.80
N ARG A 82 3.35 1.93 26.04
CA ARG A 82 4.77 2.18 26.28
C ARG A 82 5.19 3.65 26.06
N HIS A 83 4.36 4.42 25.38
CA HIS A 83 4.61 5.85 25.11
C HIS A 83 3.97 6.78 26.13
N LEU A 84 3.04 6.30 26.98
CA LEU A 84 2.22 7.16 27.83
C LEU A 84 3.04 7.95 28.86
N ALA A 85 4.11 7.37 29.40
CA ALA A 85 4.93 8.03 30.43
C ALA A 85 5.69 9.25 29.87
N GLU A 86 6.27 9.12 28.67
CA GLU A 86 7.14 10.15 28.10
C GLU A 86 6.46 10.96 27.00
N ARG A 87 5.52 10.35 26.26
CA ARG A 87 4.84 10.94 25.08
C ARG A 87 3.31 10.97 25.22
N GLY A 88 2.76 10.80 26.42
CA GLY A 88 1.31 10.74 26.61
C GLY A 88 0.58 11.96 26.05
N ASP A 89 1.17 13.13 26.15
CA ASP A 89 0.59 14.40 25.68
C ASP A 89 1.06 14.79 24.26
N LYS A 90 1.99 14.03 23.65
CA LYS A 90 2.38 14.19 22.25
C LYS A 90 1.21 13.78 21.35
N THR A 91 1.02 14.51 20.26
CA THR A 91 0.04 14.13 19.22
C THR A 91 0.42 12.80 18.59
N ALA A 92 -0.46 11.82 18.67
CA ALA A 92 -0.34 10.53 17.99
C ALA A 92 -0.92 10.60 16.59
N ILE A 93 -2.15 11.12 16.46
CA ILE A 93 -2.86 11.25 15.19
C ILE A 93 -3.28 12.70 14.98
N ILE A 94 -2.96 13.24 13.81
CA ILE A 94 -3.59 14.43 13.26
C ILE A 94 -4.65 13.96 12.27
N PHE A 95 -5.91 14.15 12.58
CA PHE A 95 -7.00 13.95 11.64
C PHE A 95 -7.21 15.21 10.82
N GLU A 96 -7.27 15.05 9.50
CA GLU A 96 -7.63 16.11 8.56
C GLU A 96 -8.79 15.63 7.70
N GLY A 97 -9.93 16.30 7.80
CA GLY A 97 -11.17 15.97 7.10
C GLY A 97 -11.11 16.27 5.60
N ASP A 98 -12.13 15.83 4.88
CA ASP A 98 -12.38 16.23 3.50
C ASP A 98 -12.63 17.75 3.40
N ASP A 99 -13.35 18.33 4.37
CA ASP A 99 -13.45 19.78 4.55
C ASP A 99 -12.13 20.32 5.14
N PRO A 100 -11.46 21.30 4.48
CA PRO A 100 -10.23 21.92 4.99
C PRO A 100 -10.34 22.58 6.37
N ASN A 101 -11.55 22.89 6.81
CA ASN A 101 -11.79 23.47 8.13
C ASN A 101 -11.96 22.42 9.22
N GLU A 102 -12.03 21.14 8.88
CA GLU A 102 -12.19 20.05 9.84
C GLU A 102 -10.83 19.38 10.10
N SER A 103 -10.32 19.54 11.31
CA SER A 103 -9.12 18.84 11.78
C SER A 103 -9.14 18.63 13.28
N ARG A 104 -8.46 17.58 13.75
CA ARG A 104 -8.33 17.25 15.17
C ARG A 104 -6.97 16.65 15.47
N HIS A 105 -6.34 17.12 16.54
CA HIS A 105 -5.13 16.52 17.10
C HIS A 105 -5.52 15.60 18.24
N ILE A 106 -5.03 14.37 18.23
CA ILE A 106 -5.33 13.35 19.23
C ILE A 106 -4.00 12.92 19.84
N SER A 107 -3.85 13.12 21.15
CA SER A 107 -2.66 12.71 21.86
C SER A 107 -2.59 11.18 22.04
N TYR A 108 -1.40 10.66 22.38
CA TYR A 108 -1.25 9.24 22.72
C TYR A 108 -2.16 8.82 23.89
N ARG A 109 -2.34 9.70 24.88
CA ARG A 109 -3.20 9.48 26.04
C ARG A 109 -4.68 9.41 25.66
N GLU A 110 -5.13 10.34 24.84
CA GLU A 110 -6.51 10.34 24.33
C GLU A 110 -6.77 9.11 23.46
N LEU A 111 -5.86 8.79 22.52
CA LEU A 111 -5.98 7.62 21.67
C LEU A 111 -6.00 6.33 22.49
N HIS A 112 -5.13 6.19 23.49
CA HIS A 112 -5.12 5.05 24.41
C HIS A 112 -6.47 4.90 25.13
N GLY A 113 -7.01 5.99 25.67
CA GLY A 113 -8.32 5.98 26.35
C GLY A 113 -9.45 5.53 25.43
N GLU A 114 -9.50 6.04 24.20
CA GLU A 114 -10.50 5.65 23.19
C GLU A 114 -10.35 4.19 22.77
N VAL A 115 -9.12 3.71 22.56
CA VAL A 115 -8.83 2.30 22.24
C VAL A 115 -9.27 1.38 23.39
N CYS A 116 -8.98 1.76 24.64
CA CYS A 116 -9.40 0.96 25.81
C CYS A 116 -10.92 0.89 25.94
N LYS A 117 -11.63 2.00 25.79
CA LYS A 117 -13.09 2.02 25.81
C LYS A 117 -13.68 1.14 24.71
N PHE A 118 -13.13 1.23 23.49
CA PHE A 118 -13.62 0.42 22.38
C PHE A 118 -13.28 -1.07 22.56
N ALA A 119 -12.10 -1.40 23.10
CA ALA A 119 -11.76 -2.76 23.49
C ALA A 119 -12.73 -3.33 24.54
N ASN A 120 -13.08 -2.55 25.55
CA ASN A 120 -14.10 -2.94 26.53
C ASN A 120 -15.48 -3.11 25.90
N THR A 121 -15.84 -2.24 24.94
CA THR A 121 -17.06 -2.40 24.14
C THR A 121 -17.09 -3.74 23.39
N LEU A 122 -16.00 -4.07 22.69
CA LEU A 122 -15.89 -5.34 21.99
C LEU A 122 -15.99 -6.56 22.94
N LYS A 123 -15.36 -6.48 24.13
CA LYS A 123 -15.51 -7.52 25.18
C LYS A 123 -16.96 -7.67 25.62
N HIS A 124 -17.66 -6.55 25.81
CA HIS A 124 -19.09 -6.55 26.21
C HIS A 124 -19.98 -7.21 25.15
N LEU A 125 -19.59 -7.11 23.88
CA LEU A 125 -20.24 -7.76 22.76
C LEU A 125 -19.76 -9.21 22.56
N GLY A 126 -18.97 -9.75 23.47
CA GLY A 126 -18.50 -11.13 23.45
C GLY A 126 -17.36 -11.41 22.47
N VAL A 127 -16.63 -10.40 22.03
CA VAL A 127 -15.41 -10.58 21.22
C VAL A 127 -14.27 -11.07 22.11
N VAL A 128 -13.64 -12.15 21.69
CA VAL A 128 -12.51 -12.78 22.41
C VAL A 128 -11.29 -12.92 21.48
N LYS A 129 -10.13 -13.30 22.06
CA LYS A 129 -8.90 -13.61 21.30
C LYS A 129 -9.20 -14.58 20.15
N GLY A 130 -8.79 -14.24 18.94
CA GLY A 130 -8.97 -15.02 17.73
C GLY A 130 -10.29 -14.79 16.99
N ASP A 131 -11.25 -14.05 17.56
CA ASP A 131 -12.44 -13.61 16.79
C ASP A 131 -12.06 -12.63 15.70
N ARG A 132 -12.84 -12.61 14.60
CA ARG A 132 -12.61 -11.68 13.47
C ARG A 132 -13.60 -10.52 13.53
N VAL A 133 -13.06 -9.33 13.32
CA VAL A 133 -13.81 -8.07 13.23
C VAL A 133 -13.57 -7.44 11.86
N ALA A 134 -14.60 -7.27 11.07
CA ALA A 134 -14.53 -6.54 9.80
C ALA A 134 -14.65 -5.04 10.07
N ILE A 135 -13.76 -4.25 9.46
CA ILE A 135 -13.73 -2.80 9.59
C ILE A 135 -13.94 -2.18 8.21
N TYR A 136 -15.11 -1.59 7.99
CA TYR A 136 -15.52 -0.95 6.73
C TYR A 136 -15.79 0.53 7.00
N MET A 137 -14.71 1.32 7.07
CA MET A 137 -14.70 2.67 7.61
C MET A 137 -14.10 3.68 6.62
N PRO A 138 -14.45 4.96 6.71
CA PRO A 138 -13.68 6.02 6.06
C PRO A 138 -12.37 6.26 6.83
N MET A 139 -11.49 7.11 6.28
CA MET A 139 -10.21 7.47 6.91
C MET A 139 -10.39 8.44 8.07
N ILE A 140 -11.05 7.99 9.12
CA ILE A 140 -11.27 8.73 10.37
C ILE A 140 -10.57 8.02 11.55
N PRO A 141 -10.27 8.72 12.65
CA PRO A 141 -9.54 8.15 13.79
C PRO A 141 -10.16 6.88 14.35
N GLU A 142 -11.46 6.76 14.31
CA GLU A 142 -12.20 5.59 14.80
C GLU A 142 -11.83 4.29 14.04
N ALA A 143 -11.32 4.41 12.80
CA ALA A 143 -10.78 3.24 12.07
C ALA A 143 -9.49 2.74 12.74
N ALA A 144 -8.56 3.63 13.11
CA ALA A 144 -7.35 3.27 13.85
C ALA A 144 -7.68 2.76 15.26
N VAL A 145 -8.66 3.38 15.94
CA VAL A 145 -9.17 2.91 17.23
C VAL A 145 -9.67 1.46 17.13
N ALA A 146 -10.44 1.15 16.09
CA ALA A 146 -10.97 -0.21 15.89
C ALA A 146 -9.85 -1.23 15.63
N MET A 147 -8.85 -0.90 14.80
CA MET A 147 -7.69 -1.76 14.54
C MET A 147 -6.90 -2.05 15.83
N LEU A 148 -6.58 -1.00 16.57
CA LEU A 148 -5.80 -1.09 17.82
C LEU A 148 -6.57 -1.77 18.96
N ALA A 149 -7.89 -1.60 19.04
CA ALA A 149 -8.73 -2.29 20.01
C ALA A 149 -8.80 -3.80 19.73
N CYS A 150 -8.92 -4.21 18.47
CA CYS A 150 -8.80 -5.62 18.08
C CYS A 150 -7.45 -6.18 18.49
N ALA A 151 -6.35 -5.51 18.14
CA ALA A 151 -5.00 -5.92 18.53
C ALA A 151 -4.84 -6.00 20.05
N ARG A 152 -5.46 -5.10 20.82
CA ARG A 152 -5.43 -5.09 22.28
C ARG A 152 -6.05 -6.34 22.89
N LEU A 153 -7.10 -6.86 22.27
CA LEU A 153 -7.79 -8.07 22.72
C LEU A 153 -7.21 -9.37 22.15
N GLY A 154 -6.31 -9.29 21.19
CA GLY A 154 -5.90 -10.43 20.37
C GLY A 154 -7.00 -10.89 19.39
N ALA A 155 -7.98 -10.03 19.09
CA ALA A 155 -8.91 -10.25 18.00
C ALA A 155 -8.24 -9.91 16.66
N ILE A 156 -8.67 -10.58 15.60
CA ILE A 156 -8.11 -10.46 14.26
C ILE A 156 -8.97 -9.47 13.47
N HIS A 157 -8.40 -8.36 13.02
CA HIS A 157 -9.17 -7.45 12.18
C HIS A 157 -9.01 -7.74 10.68
N SER A 158 -10.06 -7.44 9.93
CA SER A 158 -10.07 -7.43 8.48
C SER A 158 -10.61 -6.09 8.01
N VAL A 159 -9.70 -5.20 7.62
CA VAL A 159 -10.09 -3.89 7.10
C VAL A 159 -10.49 -4.03 5.64
N VAL A 160 -11.66 -3.50 5.31
CA VAL A 160 -12.21 -3.46 3.97
C VAL A 160 -12.30 -2.01 3.55
N PHE A 161 -11.72 -1.69 2.39
CA PHE A 161 -11.74 -0.33 1.87
C PHE A 161 -13.18 0.22 1.76
N GLY A 162 -13.46 1.37 2.38
CA GLY A 162 -14.80 1.98 2.45
C GLY A 162 -15.44 2.34 1.11
N GLY A 163 -14.68 2.20 0.03
CA GLY A 163 -15.16 2.37 -1.32
C GLY A 163 -15.54 1.08 -2.04
N PHE A 164 -15.37 -0.10 -1.44
CA PHE A 164 -15.77 -1.36 -2.08
C PHE A 164 -17.29 -1.55 -2.07
N SER A 165 -17.76 -2.34 -3.05
CA SER A 165 -19.17 -2.68 -3.18
C SER A 165 -19.67 -3.59 -2.05
N PRO A 166 -21.00 -3.69 -1.86
CA PRO A 166 -21.61 -4.67 -0.95
C PRO A 166 -21.15 -6.11 -1.20
N ASP A 167 -21.02 -6.53 -2.45
CA ASP A 167 -20.58 -7.89 -2.80
C ASP A 167 -19.13 -8.15 -2.40
N SER A 168 -18.26 -7.17 -2.61
CA SER A 168 -16.86 -7.23 -2.16
C SER A 168 -16.75 -7.30 -0.63
N LEU A 169 -17.57 -6.57 0.09
CA LEU A 169 -17.64 -6.61 1.56
C LEU A 169 -18.17 -7.95 2.05
N ALA A 170 -19.27 -8.43 1.47
CA ALA A 170 -19.89 -9.71 1.82
C ALA A 170 -18.92 -10.88 1.65
N GLY A 171 -18.19 -10.93 0.53
CA GLY A 171 -17.19 -11.97 0.28
C GLY A 171 -16.09 -12.03 1.35
N ARG A 172 -15.65 -10.87 1.86
CA ARG A 172 -14.63 -10.80 2.92
C ARG A 172 -15.19 -11.17 4.30
N ILE A 173 -16.41 -10.76 4.59
CA ILE A 173 -17.13 -11.17 5.81
C ILE A 173 -17.31 -12.68 5.83
N ALA A 174 -17.76 -13.26 4.73
CA ALA A 174 -18.00 -14.69 4.62
C ALA A 174 -16.70 -15.52 4.75
N ASP A 175 -15.63 -15.11 4.04
CA ASP A 175 -14.35 -15.82 4.07
C ASP A 175 -13.66 -15.71 5.45
N SER A 176 -13.69 -14.54 6.09
CA SER A 176 -13.14 -14.34 7.43
C SER A 176 -14.07 -14.85 8.54
N THR A 177 -15.32 -15.14 8.26
CA THR A 177 -16.36 -15.42 9.27
C THR A 177 -16.40 -14.36 10.37
N ALA A 178 -16.42 -13.08 9.97
CA ALA A 178 -16.40 -11.95 10.90
C ALA A 178 -17.63 -11.94 11.80
N LYS A 179 -17.40 -11.74 13.11
CA LYS A 179 -18.45 -11.70 14.15
C LYS A 179 -19.06 -10.31 14.30
N VAL A 180 -18.23 -9.28 14.13
CA VAL A 180 -18.62 -7.88 14.26
C VAL A 180 -18.21 -7.13 12.99
N VAL A 181 -19.05 -6.18 12.57
CA VAL A 181 -18.72 -5.20 11.54
C VAL A 181 -18.69 -3.81 12.19
N VAL A 182 -17.59 -3.08 11.99
CA VAL A 182 -17.47 -1.68 12.38
C VAL A 182 -17.55 -0.83 11.12
N THR A 183 -18.49 0.13 11.10
CA THR A 183 -18.73 1.02 9.95
C THR A 183 -19.10 2.43 10.42
N ALA A 184 -19.37 3.32 9.46
CA ALA A 184 -19.94 4.64 9.73
C ALA A 184 -21.32 4.78 9.04
N ASP A 185 -22.09 5.78 9.46
CA ASP A 185 -23.31 6.16 8.76
C ASP A 185 -23.03 6.42 7.28
N GLU A 186 -22.09 7.33 7.02
CA GLU A 186 -21.57 7.65 5.69
C GLU A 186 -20.07 7.99 5.80
N GLY A 187 -19.35 7.95 4.67
CA GLY A 187 -18.06 8.58 4.49
C GLY A 187 -18.20 9.88 3.70
N VAL A 188 -17.18 10.73 3.75
CA VAL A 188 -17.10 11.94 2.92
C VAL A 188 -15.87 11.86 2.02
N ARG A 189 -16.02 12.15 0.73
CA ARG A 189 -14.90 12.14 -0.21
C ARG A 189 -15.15 13.11 -1.36
N ALA A 190 -14.29 14.08 -1.54
CA ALA A 190 -14.42 15.14 -2.54
C ALA A 190 -15.79 15.85 -2.47
N GLY A 191 -16.27 16.17 -1.26
CA GLY A 191 -17.58 16.77 -1.00
C GLY A 191 -18.78 15.84 -1.19
N LYS A 192 -18.56 14.57 -1.58
CA LYS A 192 -19.62 13.59 -1.81
C LYS A 192 -19.77 12.66 -0.62
N ARG A 193 -21.01 12.28 -0.30
CA ARG A 193 -21.32 11.29 0.72
C ARG A 193 -21.31 9.88 0.15
N ILE A 194 -20.71 8.95 0.89
CA ILE A 194 -20.61 7.53 0.54
C ILE A 194 -21.45 6.75 1.55
N PRO A 195 -22.51 6.03 1.13
CA PRO A 195 -23.50 5.41 2.02
C PRO A 195 -22.97 4.10 2.63
N LEU A 196 -22.04 4.18 3.58
CA LEU A 196 -21.32 3.00 4.12
C LEU A 196 -22.27 2.04 4.84
N LYS A 197 -23.16 2.54 5.71
CA LYS A 197 -24.11 1.68 6.43
C LYS A 197 -25.08 0.99 5.46
N THR A 198 -25.56 1.67 4.42
CA THR A 198 -26.39 1.07 3.39
C THR A 198 -25.66 -0.05 2.65
N ASN A 199 -24.38 0.14 2.35
CA ASN A 199 -23.56 -0.91 1.75
C ASN A 199 -23.38 -2.12 2.68
N VAL A 200 -23.22 -1.88 3.99
CA VAL A 200 -23.15 -2.97 4.98
C VAL A 200 -24.46 -3.75 5.02
N ASP A 201 -25.61 -3.08 5.05
CA ASP A 201 -26.91 -3.78 5.03
C ASP A 201 -27.06 -4.63 3.79
N ALA A 202 -26.77 -4.07 2.62
CA ALA A 202 -26.80 -4.82 1.36
C ALA A 202 -25.80 -5.99 1.33
N ALA A 203 -24.64 -5.86 1.97
CA ALA A 203 -23.67 -6.95 2.10
C ALA A 203 -24.20 -8.07 3.01
N LEU A 204 -24.84 -7.72 4.12
CA LEU A 204 -25.37 -8.68 5.08
C LEU A 204 -26.62 -9.44 4.58
N ASP A 205 -27.25 -8.97 3.51
CA ASP A 205 -28.29 -9.70 2.79
C ASP A 205 -27.73 -10.79 1.84
N ARG A 206 -26.38 -10.88 1.69
CA ARG A 206 -25.73 -11.89 0.85
C ARG A 206 -25.49 -13.19 1.61
N PRO A 207 -25.43 -14.34 0.90
CA PRO A 207 -25.12 -15.63 1.51
C PRO A 207 -23.74 -15.64 2.19
N GLY A 208 -23.60 -16.35 3.29
CA GLY A 208 -22.34 -16.56 4.01
C GLY A 208 -21.99 -15.49 5.05
N THR A 209 -22.81 -14.46 5.21
CA THR A 209 -22.57 -13.37 6.17
C THR A 209 -23.24 -13.56 7.52
N ASN A 210 -23.86 -14.71 7.77
CA ASN A 210 -24.64 -15.02 8.99
C ASN A 210 -23.79 -15.07 10.28
N SER A 211 -22.47 -15.02 10.17
CA SER A 211 -21.56 -14.93 11.33
C SER A 211 -21.62 -13.58 12.03
N VAL A 212 -22.13 -12.54 11.35
CA VAL A 212 -22.19 -11.18 11.92
C VAL A 212 -23.32 -11.08 12.94
N GLU A 213 -22.94 -10.90 14.20
CA GLU A 213 -23.87 -10.71 15.32
C GLU A 213 -24.19 -9.26 15.59
N THR A 214 -23.21 -8.36 15.35
CA THR A 214 -23.34 -6.93 15.65
C THR A 214 -22.71 -6.07 14.56
N VAL A 215 -23.40 -4.97 14.22
CA VAL A 215 -22.89 -3.87 13.40
C VAL A 215 -22.74 -2.63 14.27
N ILE A 216 -21.53 -2.14 14.43
CA ILE A 216 -21.21 -0.92 15.19
C ILE A 216 -21.11 0.23 14.19
N VAL A 217 -21.89 1.28 14.41
CA VAL A 217 -22.00 2.41 13.47
C VAL A 217 -21.47 3.70 14.10
N VAL A 218 -20.43 4.28 13.52
CA VAL A 218 -19.90 5.60 13.87
C VAL A 218 -20.76 6.68 13.21
N ARG A 219 -21.12 7.72 13.95
CA ARG A 219 -21.84 8.88 13.42
C ARG A 219 -20.83 9.87 12.84
N ARG A 220 -20.54 9.75 11.53
CA ARG A 220 -19.60 10.64 10.82
C ARG A 220 -20.30 11.89 10.26
N THR A 221 -21.43 11.71 9.58
CA THR A 221 -22.16 12.81 8.92
C THR A 221 -23.43 13.20 9.67
N GLY A 222 -23.92 12.35 10.57
CA GLY A 222 -25.18 12.55 11.28
C GLY A 222 -26.43 12.34 10.43
N SER A 223 -26.28 11.73 9.25
CA SER A 223 -27.40 11.39 8.39
C SER A 223 -28.37 10.41 9.05
N ALA A 224 -29.65 10.55 8.72
CA ALA A 224 -30.66 9.57 9.10
C ALA A 224 -30.46 8.29 8.28
N ILE A 225 -30.15 7.21 8.97
CA ILE A 225 -29.92 5.89 8.37
C ILE A 225 -30.82 4.84 9.03
N PRO A 226 -31.18 3.76 8.31
CA PRO A 226 -31.85 2.61 8.92
C PRO A 226 -30.93 1.93 9.96
N MET A 227 -31.49 1.58 11.11
CA MET A 227 -30.83 0.81 12.17
C MET A 227 -31.68 -0.41 12.51
N GLN A 228 -31.15 -1.60 12.26
CA GLN A 228 -31.86 -2.87 12.50
C GLN A 228 -31.58 -3.37 13.93
N SER A 229 -32.51 -3.15 14.86
CA SER A 229 -32.39 -3.67 16.24
C SER A 229 -32.67 -5.18 16.27
N PRO A 230 -31.94 -5.98 17.07
CA PRO A 230 -30.88 -5.59 18.02
C PRO A 230 -29.45 -5.57 17.41
N ARG A 231 -29.28 -5.90 16.13
CA ARG A 231 -28.01 -6.08 15.45
C ARG A 231 -27.18 -4.79 15.39
N ASP A 232 -27.84 -3.66 15.03
CA ASP A 232 -27.13 -2.41 14.76
C ASP A 232 -27.07 -1.53 16.03
N ARG A 233 -25.88 -1.08 16.33
CA ARG A 233 -25.61 -0.31 17.55
C ARG A 233 -24.76 0.93 17.23
N TRP A 234 -25.14 2.07 17.80
CA TRP A 234 -24.37 3.29 17.66
C TRP A 234 -23.05 3.20 18.47
N TYR A 235 -21.91 3.52 17.84
CA TYR A 235 -20.59 3.55 18.46
C TYR A 235 -20.57 4.40 19.74
N HIS A 236 -21.02 5.65 19.67
CA HIS A 236 -20.99 6.57 20.80
C HIS A 236 -21.85 6.07 21.97
N VAL A 237 -22.97 5.42 21.71
CA VAL A 237 -23.83 4.83 22.77
C VAL A 237 -23.14 3.64 23.45
N LEU A 238 -22.47 2.79 22.65
CA LEU A 238 -21.71 1.65 23.20
C LEU A 238 -20.49 2.08 24.00
N MET A 239 -19.87 3.21 23.64
CA MET A 239 -18.72 3.78 24.32
C MET A 239 -19.08 4.47 25.65
N GLU A 240 -20.34 4.87 25.82
CA GLU A 240 -20.80 5.55 27.01
C GLU A 240 -20.64 4.64 28.24
N GLY A 241 -19.99 5.19 29.29
CA GLY A 241 -19.75 4.46 30.54
C GLY A 241 -18.66 3.39 30.48
N GLN A 242 -18.01 3.15 29.35
CA GLN A 242 -16.87 2.25 29.26
C GLN A 242 -15.63 2.81 29.96
N SER A 243 -14.88 1.94 30.64
CA SER A 243 -13.61 2.32 31.26
C SER A 243 -12.57 2.74 30.21
N PRO A 244 -11.82 3.83 30.45
CA PRO A 244 -10.66 4.17 29.61
C PRO A 244 -9.43 3.28 29.88
N ASP A 245 -9.57 2.29 30.77
CA ASP A 245 -8.55 1.29 31.09
C ASP A 245 -8.99 -0.10 30.63
N CYS A 246 -8.13 -0.75 29.88
CA CYS A 246 -8.32 -2.12 29.42
C CYS A 246 -6.96 -2.80 29.34
N ALA A 247 -6.70 -3.80 30.18
CA ALA A 247 -5.45 -4.55 30.14
C ALA A 247 -5.24 -5.22 28.76
N PRO A 248 -4.06 -5.06 28.14
CA PRO A 248 -3.77 -5.70 26.87
C PRO A 248 -3.61 -7.22 27.03
N THR A 249 -4.19 -7.99 26.13
CA THR A 249 -4.06 -9.44 26.10
C THR A 249 -2.68 -9.81 25.53
N SER A 250 -1.86 -10.54 26.30
CA SER A 250 -0.62 -11.11 25.76
C SER A 250 -0.94 -12.18 24.72
N VAL A 251 -0.28 -12.11 23.57
CA VAL A 251 -0.42 -13.09 22.49
C VAL A 251 0.95 -13.55 22.03
N GLU A 252 1.04 -14.78 21.52
CA GLU A 252 2.24 -15.30 20.89
C GLU A 252 2.64 -14.44 19.69
N ALA A 253 3.92 -14.34 19.38
CA ALA A 253 4.42 -13.56 18.24
C ALA A 253 3.78 -13.99 16.91
N GLU A 254 3.48 -15.28 16.76
CA GLU A 254 2.80 -15.84 15.57
C GLU A 254 1.27 -15.81 15.66
N HIS A 255 0.70 -15.19 16.70
CA HIS A 255 -0.75 -14.96 16.74
C HIS A 255 -1.18 -14.01 15.61
N PRO A 256 -2.23 -14.36 14.82
CA PRO A 256 -2.74 -13.52 13.77
C PRO A 256 -3.12 -12.11 14.25
N LEU A 257 -2.65 -11.10 13.56
CA LEU A 257 -2.99 -9.70 13.83
C LEU A 257 -4.12 -9.25 12.90
N PHE A 258 -3.96 -9.48 11.60
CA PHE A 258 -4.97 -9.12 10.61
C PHE A 258 -4.96 -10.05 9.39
N VAL A 259 -6.10 -10.02 8.69
CA VAL A 259 -6.27 -10.61 7.36
C VAL A 259 -6.64 -9.48 6.39
N LEU A 260 -5.82 -9.26 5.39
CA LEU A 260 -6.06 -8.25 4.36
C LEU A 260 -6.21 -8.89 2.98
N TYR A 261 -7.33 -8.61 2.33
CA TYR A 261 -7.66 -9.24 1.06
C TYR A 261 -7.10 -8.49 -0.13
N THR A 262 -6.35 -9.22 -0.98
CA THR A 262 -5.84 -8.73 -2.26
C THR A 262 -6.60 -9.36 -3.43
N SER A 263 -6.63 -8.64 -4.57
CA SER A 263 -7.17 -9.20 -5.80
C SER A 263 -6.26 -10.33 -6.30
N GLY A 264 -6.82 -11.52 -6.48
CA GLY A 264 -6.10 -12.64 -7.09
C GLY A 264 -6.24 -12.67 -8.61
N SER A 265 -5.26 -13.24 -9.33
CA SER A 265 -5.34 -13.51 -10.77
C SER A 265 -6.53 -14.44 -11.13
N THR A 266 -6.97 -15.27 -10.19
CA THR A 266 -8.08 -16.23 -10.37
C THR A 266 -9.47 -15.66 -10.04
N GLY A 267 -9.60 -14.36 -9.78
CA GLY A 267 -10.88 -13.70 -9.50
C GLY A 267 -11.35 -13.74 -8.04
N LYS A 268 -11.03 -14.78 -7.26
CA LYS A 268 -11.36 -14.81 -5.82
C LYS A 268 -10.26 -14.10 -5.03
N PRO A 269 -10.59 -13.12 -4.17
CA PRO A 269 -9.61 -12.45 -3.32
C PRO A 269 -8.83 -13.44 -2.43
N LYS A 270 -7.56 -13.12 -2.14
CA LYS A 270 -6.70 -13.86 -1.20
C LYS A 270 -6.63 -13.11 0.11
N GLY A 271 -6.94 -13.76 1.22
CA GLY A 271 -6.74 -13.22 2.55
C GLY A 271 -5.27 -13.37 2.98
N VAL A 272 -4.50 -12.30 2.87
CA VAL A 272 -3.10 -12.27 3.32
C VAL A 272 -3.09 -12.19 4.85
N LEU A 273 -2.49 -13.19 5.50
CA LEU A 273 -2.40 -13.27 6.95
C LEU A 273 -1.07 -12.75 7.46
N HIS A 274 -1.10 -11.72 8.31
CA HIS A 274 0.04 -11.24 9.07
C HIS A 274 -0.11 -11.53 10.55
N THR A 275 1.01 -11.85 11.22
CA THR A 275 1.09 -12.17 12.64
C THR A 275 1.66 -11.00 13.45
N SER A 276 1.58 -11.06 14.77
CA SER A 276 1.79 -9.91 15.66
C SER A 276 3.26 -9.50 15.80
N GLY A 277 4.15 -10.45 16.12
CA GLY A 277 5.53 -10.11 16.52
C GLY A 277 6.41 -9.66 15.36
N GLY A 278 6.65 -10.55 14.42
CA GLY A 278 7.55 -10.28 13.28
C GLY A 278 7.10 -9.08 12.44
N TYR A 279 5.79 -8.98 12.19
CA TYR A 279 5.22 -7.85 11.47
C TYR A 279 5.49 -6.52 12.18
N LEU A 280 5.24 -6.43 13.49
CA LEU A 280 5.44 -5.18 14.24
C LEU A 280 6.91 -4.77 14.28
N VAL A 281 7.82 -5.73 14.51
CA VAL A 281 9.27 -5.48 14.47
C VAL A 281 9.66 -4.91 13.11
N TYR A 282 9.22 -5.55 12.03
CA TYR A 282 9.57 -5.15 10.67
C TYR A 282 8.95 -3.81 10.26
N ALA A 283 7.66 -3.61 10.50
CA ALA A 283 6.96 -2.38 10.15
C ALA A 283 7.53 -1.16 10.90
N SER A 284 7.82 -1.31 12.20
CA SER A 284 8.41 -0.23 12.98
C SER A 284 9.86 0.08 12.56
N TYR A 285 10.65 -0.96 12.24
CA TYR A 285 12.05 -0.80 11.82
C TYR A 285 12.16 -0.12 10.45
N THR A 286 11.37 -0.59 9.48
CA THR A 286 11.34 0.01 8.14
C THR A 286 10.79 1.42 8.16
N HIS A 287 9.75 1.70 8.96
CA HIS A 287 9.23 3.07 9.10
C HIS A 287 10.27 4.03 9.64
N GLU A 288 10.99 3.67 10.71
CA GLU A 288 11.99 4.55 11.31
C GLU A 288 13.14 4.87 10.36
N LEU A 289 13.76 3.83 9.78
CA LEU A 289 14.99 4.02 9.03
C LEU A 289 14.78 4.52 7.60
N ILE A 290 13.72 4.08 6.92
CA ILE A 290 13.48 4.47 5.52
C ILE A 290 13.02 5.92 5.44
N PHE A 291 12.15 6.33 6.36
CA PHE A 291 11.68 7.71 6.41
C PHE A 291 12.56 8.61 7.29
N ASP A 292 13.65 8.06 7.86
CA ASP A 292 14.59 8.80 8.71
C ASP A 292 13.85 9.57 9.81
N VAL A 293 13.02 8.88 10.57
CA VAL A 293 12.07 9.47 11.52
C VAL A 293 12.76 9.98 12.77
N HIS A 294 12.63 11.25 13.06
CA HIS A 294 13.10 11.91 14.29
C HIS A 294 11.91 12.29 15.20
N GLU A 295 12.21 12.63 16.46
CA GLU A 295 11.18 12.87 17.50
C GLU A 295 10.14 13.92 17.14
N ASP A 296 10.55 15.00 16.47
CA ASP A 296 9.68 16.15 16.14
C ASP A 296 9.04 16.04 14.75
N ASP A 297 9.27 14.94 14.02
CA ASP A 297 8.71 14.78 12.69
C ASP A 297 7.21 14.56 12.71
N ILE A 298 6.54 15.18 11.75
CA ILE A 298 5.14 14.91 11.41
C ILE A 298 5.13 14.14 10.10
N TYR A 299 4.74 12.88 10.22
CA TYR A 299 4.71 11.92 9.12
C TYR A 299 3.32 11.85 8.50
N TRP A 300 3.25 11.95 7.19
CA TRP A 300 2.01 11.79 6.45
C TRP A 300 2.14 10.79 5.32
N CYS A 301 1.47 9.65 5.46
CA CYS A 301 1.21 8.71 4.39
C CYS A 301 -0.24 8.91 3.90
N THR A 302 -0.42 9.10 2.60
CA THR A 302 -1.74 9.36 2.00
C THR A 302 -2.57 8.09 1.73
N ALA A 303 -2.06 6.93 2.12
CA ALA A 303 -2.74 5.66 1.91
C ALA A 303 -3.94 5.47 2.84
N ASP A 304 -4.95 4.75 2.35
CA ASP A 304 -6.11 4.33 3.12
C ASP A 304 -5.78 3.06 3.95
N VAL A 305 -6.36 2.94 5.15
CA VAL A 305 -6.20 1.75 6.01
C VAL A 305 -6.79 0.47 5.38
N GLY A 306 -7.60 0.57 4.35
CA GLY A 306 -8.06 -0.56 3.54
C GLY A 306 -6.97 -1.24 2.72
N TRP A 307 -5.75 -0.69 2.74
CA TRP A 307 -4.55 -1.24 2.08
C TRP A 307 -3.45 -1.51 3.09
N VAL A 308 -2.52 -2.41 2.75
CA VAL A 308 -1.39 -2.72 3.65
C VAL A 308 -0.54 -1.50 3.97
N THR A 309 -0.43 -0.55 3.05
CA THR A 309 0.31 0.70 3.29
C THR A 309 -0.31 1.50 4.44
N GLY A 310 -1.63 1.54 4.53
CA GLY A 310 -2.32 2.14 5.67
C GLY A 310 -2.09 1.39 6.98
N HIS A 311 -2.05 0.06 6.95
CA HIS A 311 -1.72 -0.75 8.13
C HIS A 311 -0.30 -0.46 8.61
N SER A 312 0.69 -0.66 7.74
CA SER A 312 2.11 -0.60 8.12
C SER A 312 2.61 0.83 8.34
N TYR A 313 2.13 1.79 7.53
CA TYR A 313 2.72 3.13 7.49
C TYR A 313 1.73 4.29 7.73
N VAL A 314 0.49 4.02 8.17
CA VAL A 314 -0.37 5.04 8.80
C VAL A 314 -0.60 4.70 10.27
N VAL A 315 -0.80 3.41 10.60
CA VAL A 315 -1.16 3.00 11.96
C VAL A 315 0.03 2.35 12.70
N TYR A 316 0.43 1.13 12.33
CA TYR A 316 1.31 0.32 13.18
C TYR A 316 2.75 0.81 13.25
N GLY A 317 3.40 1.09 12.13
CA GLY A 317 4.79 1.57 12.11
C GLY A 317 4.97 2.90 12.82
N PRO A 318 4.22 3.95 12.43
CA PRO A 318 4.33 5.25 13.08
C PRO A 318 4.03 5.21 14.58
N LEU A 319 2.92 4.58 14.99
CA LEU A 319 2.53 4.56 16.41
C LEU A 319 3.46 3.69 17.27
N ALA A 320 3.99 2.59 16.74
CA ALA A 320 5.01 1.80 17.42
C ALA A 320 6.29 2.59 17.69
N ASN A 321 6.62 3.56 16.83
CA ASN A 321 7.77 4.44 17.00
C ASN A 321 7.48 5.71 17.82
N GLY A 322 6.26 5.90 18.31
CA GLY A 322 5.90 7.11 19.05
C GLY A 322 5.85 8.37 18.16
N ALA A 323 5.70 8.20 16.85
CA ALA A 323 5.65 9.29 15.88
C ALA A 323 4.26 9.94 15.82
N THR A 324 4.18 11.15 15.27
CA THR A 324 2.92 11.80 14.90
C THR A 324 2.58 11.42 13.45
N THR A 325 1.41 10.80 13.23
CA THR A 325 0.92 10.41 11.90
C THR A 325 -0.32 11.20 11.50
N VAL A 326 -0.43 11.55 10.21
CA VAL A 326 -1.62 12.24 9.68
C VAL A 326 -2.56 11.22 9.06
N MET A 327 -3.83 11.25 9.46
CA MET A 327 -4.94 10.53 8.82
C MET A 327 -5.79 11.51 8.03
N PHE A 328 -5.84 11.33 6.73
CA PHE A 328 -6.51 12.23 5.79
C PHE A 328 -7.72 11.55 5.13
N GLU A 329 -8.91 12.10 5.35
CA GLU A 329 -10.16 11.59 4.76
C GLU A 329 -10.36 12.06 3.32
N GLY A 330 -9.74 13.18 2.92
CA GLY A 330 -9.95 13.85 1.65
C GLY A 330 -9.26 13.20 0.44
N VAL A 331 -9.17 13.99 -0.62
CA VAL A 331 -8.47 13.64 -1.87
C VAL A 331 -7.51 14.77 -2.28
N PRO A 332 -6.51 14.49 -3.15
CA PRO A 332 -5.46 15.46 -3.47
C PRO A 332 -5.93 16.74 -4.18
N ASN A 333 -7.07 16.68 -4.86
CA ASN A 333 -7.58 17.74 -5.74
C ASN A 333 -8.94 18.32 -5.29
N TYR A 334 -9.32 18.20 -4.02
CA TYR A 334 -10.53 18.78 -3.47
C TYR A 334 -10.24 19.55 -2.18
N PRO A 335 -10.72 20.80 -2.04
CA PRO A 335 -11.56 21.57 -2.98
C PRO A 335 -10.82 22.04 -4.24
N ASP A 336 -9.49 22.04 -4.25
CA ASP A 336 -8.65 22.35 -5.40
C ASP A 336 -7.31 21.57 -5.35
N SER A 337 -6.53 21.63 -6.42
CA SER A 337 -5.30 20.86 -6.61
C SER A 337 -4.12 21.30 -5.72
N SER A 338 -4.29 22.30 -4.87
CA SER A 338 -3.31 22.68 -3.84
C SER A 338 -3.54 21.97 -2.48
N ARG A 339 -4.59 21.15 -2.38
CA ARG A 339 -5.05 20.54 -1.11
C ARG A 339 -3.95 19.82 -0.34
N PHE A 340 -3.18 18.95 -1.00
CA PHE A 340 -2.08 18.25 -0.33
C PHE A 340 -1.06 19.21 0.26
N TRP A 341 -0.71 20.24 -0.47
CA TRP A 341 0.31 21.22 -0.06
C TRP A 341 -0.20 22.14 1.04
N GLN A 342 -1.50 22.43 1.04
CA GLN A 342 -2.15 23.14 2.15
C GLN A 342 -2.12 22.30 3.45
N VAL A 343 -2.33 20.97 3.36
CA VAL A 343 -2.21 20.06 4.51
C VAL A 343 -0.78 20.02 5.03
N VAL A 344 0.20 19.99 4.13
CA VAL A 344 1.63 20.05 4.48
C VAL A 344 1.94 21.31 5.30
N ASP A 345 1.53 22.47 4.80
CA ASP A 345 1.77 23.75 5.50
C ASP A 345 0.98 23.86 6.79
N LYS A 346 -0.31 23.47 6.77
CA LYS A 346 -1.20 23.56 7.94
C LYS A 346 -0.68 22.77 9.13
N HIS A 347 -0.19 21.55 8.87
CA HIS A 347 0.25 20.63 9.91
C HIS A 347 1.78 20.54 10.04
N GLN A 348 2.53 21.32 9.24
CA GLN A 348 3.99 21.30 9.23
C GLN A 348 4.56 19.90 9.00
N VAL A 349 3.98 19.18 8.01
CA VAL A 349 4.41 17.83 7.63
C VAL A 349 5.86 17.86 7.18
N SER A 350 6.70 16.99 7.75
CA SER A 350 8.12 16.88 7.42
C SER A 350 8.46 15.68 6.55
N LEU A 351 7.67 14.61 6.65
CA LEU A 351 7.85 13.36 5.91
C LEU A 351 6.56 13.05 5.15
N PHE A 352 6.65 13.01 3.82
CA PHE A 352 5.47 12.86 2.96
C PHE A 352 5.60 11.62 2.06
N TYR A 353 4.64 10.70 2.14
CA TYR A 353 4.64 9.42 1.45
C TYR A 353 3.34 9.21 0.68
N THR A 354 3.43 9.11 -0.65
CA THR A 354 2.25 9.05 -1.52
C THR A 354 2.47 8.15 -2.74
N ALA A 355 1.40 7.92 -3.51
CA ALA A 355 1.46 7.09 -4.71
C ALA A 355 1.82 7.89 -5.97
N PRO A 356 2.56 7.31 -6.93
CA PRO A 356 2.85 7.92 -8.23
C PRO A 356 1.61 8.39 -8.99
N THR A 357 0.50 7.67 -8.87
CA THR A 357 -0.78 8.10 -9.45
C THR A 357 -1.24 9.46 -8.93
N ALA A 358 -1.10 9.72 -7.62
CA ALA A 358 -1.44 11.03 -7.04
C ALA A 358 -0.46 12.11 -7.55
N ILE A 359 0.83 11.79 -7.62
CA ILE A 359 1.87 12.69 -8.14
C ILE A 359 1.57 13.07 -9.60
N ARG A 360 1.29 12.09 -10.47
CA ARG A 360 0.96 12.35 -11.88
C ARG A 360 -0.32 13.16 -12.04
N ALA A 361 -1.34 12.89 -11.23
CA ALA A 361 -2.58 13.66 -11.25
C ALA A 361 -2.34 15.14 -10.90
N LEU A 362 -1.50 15.40 -9.88
CA LEU A 362 -1.14 16.77 -9.47
C LEU A 362 -0.17 17.44 -10.46
N MET A 363 0.77 16.69 -11.04
CA MET A 363 1.66 17.17 -12.10
C MET A 363 0.88 17.68 -13.33
N ARG A 364 -0.23 17.00 -13.67
CA ARG A 364 -1.12 17.40 -14.76
C ARG A 364 -1.75 18.78 -14.55
N GLU A 365 -2.00 19.17 -13.29
CA GLU A 365 -2.56 20.47 -12.91
C GLU A 365 -1.51 21.60 -12.94
N GLY A 366 -0.25 21.27 -13.26
CA GLY A 366 0.86 22.23 -13.33
C GLY A 366 1.52 22.52 -11.99
N GLU A 367 2.42 23.50 -11.99
CA GLU A 367 3.23 23.85 -10.81
C GLU A 367 2.57 24.91 -9.91
N ASP A 368 1.66 25.71 -10.44
CA ASP A 368 1.06 26.83 -9.72
C ASP A 368 0.33 26.40 -8.44
N PRO A 369 -0.46 25.30 -8.41
CA PRO A 369 -1.09 24.84 -7.17
C PRO A 369 -0.07 24.50 -6.08
N VAL A 370 1.09 23.93 -6.44
CA VAL A 370 2.18 23.60 -5.53
C VAL A 370 2.85 24.86 -5.00
N LYS A 371 3.14 25.82 -5.88
CA LYS A 371 3.83 27.09 -5.57
C LYS A 371 3.02 28.05 -4.70
N LYS A 372 1.71 27.83 -4.55
CA LYS A 372 0.85 28.61 -3.62
C LYS A 372 1.19 28.37 -2.15
N THR A 373 1.96 27.35 -1.83
CA THR A 373 2.31 26.93 -0.47
C THR A 373 3.82 26.95 -0.29
N SER A 374 4.25 27.04 0.97
CA SER A 374 5.68 27.07 1.32
C SER A 374 6.34 25.68 1.26
N ARG A 375 5.68 24.67 1.82
CA ARG A 375 6.22 23.31 2.01
C ARG A 375 7.61 23.27 2.68
N ALA A 376 7.96 24.35 3.37
CA ALA A 376 9.30 24.51 3.99
C ALA A 376 9.58 23.44 5.06
N SER A 377 8.53 22.88 5.66
CA SER A 377 8.62 21.80 6.66
C SER A 377 9.06 20.46 6.07
N LEU A 378 8.81 20.20 4.78
CA LEU A 378 9.20 18.95 4.14
C LEU A 378 10.71 18.77 4.17
N ARG A 379 11.17 17.60 4.59
CA ARG A 379 12.56 17.19 4.55
C ARG A 379 12.82 15.88 3.81
N LEU A 380 11.78 15.02 3.65
CA LEU A 380 11.86 13.77 2.90
C LEU A 380 10.53 13.50 2.19
N LEU A 381 10.63 12.97 0.98
CA LEU A 381 9.51 12.51 0.16
C LEU A 381 9.59 11.01 -0.07
N GLY A 382 8.46 10.37 -0.26
CA GLY A 382 8.42 8.94 -0.58
C GLY A 382 7.36 8.59 -1.62
N SER A 383 7.59 7.49 -2.33
CA SER A 383 6.72 6.95 -3.38
C SER A 383 6.40 5.49 -3.13
N VAL A 384 5.14 5.08 -3.35
CA VAL A 384 4.62 3.75 -3.03
C VAL A 384 3.51 3.28 -3.96
N GLY A 385 3.43 1.96 -4.14
CA GLY A 385 2.27 1.25 -4.68
C GLY A 385 2.38 0.88 -6.15
N GLU A 386 3.19 1.57 -6.91
CA GLU A 386 3.52 1.27 -8.31
C GLU A 386 4.88 1.88 -8.67
N PRO A 387 5.55 1.42 -9.74
CA PRO A 387 6.76 2.10 -10.21
C PRO A 387 6.46 3.56 -10.59
N ILE A 388 7.33 4.46 -10.14
CA ILE A 388 7.27 5.86 -10.55
C ILE A 388 8.13 6.05 -11.82
N ASN A 389 7.57 6.69 -12.84
CA ASN A 389 8.35 7.03 -14.02
C ASN A 389 9.32 8.18 -13.73
N PRO A 390 10.48 8.23 -14.44
CA PRO A 390 11.52 9.23 -14.17
C PRO A 390 11.03 10.68 -14.21
N GLU A 391 10.13 11.04 -15.13
CA GLU A 391 9.59 12.40 -15.27
C GLU A 391 8.77 12.82 -14.04
N ALA A 392 7.92 11.93 -13.53
CA ALA A 392 7.14 12.19 -12.32
C ALA A 392 8.04 12.24 -11.07
N TRP A 393 9.08 11.41 -11.02
CA TRP A 393 10.08 11.43 -9.95
C TRP A 393 10.85 12.77 -9.96
N GLU A 394 11.32 13.24 -11.12
CA GLU A 394 12.04 14.53 -11.27
C GLU A 394 11.14 15.71 -10.96
N TRP A 395 9.87 15.69 -11.41
CA TRP A 395 8.89 16.70 -11.04
C TRP A 395 8.65 16.73 -9.51
N TYR A 396 8.50 15.57 -8.90
CA TYR A 396 8.30 15.43 -7.47
C TYR A 396 9.50 15.98 -6.68
N TYR A 397 10.72 15.64 -7.10
CA TYR A 397 11.96 16.16 -6.52
C TYR A 397 12.07 17.69 -6.67
N ARG A 398 11.91 18.18 -7.90
CA ARG A 398 12.14 19.59 -8.24
C ARG A 398 11.01 20.49 -7.73
N VAL A 399 9.74 20.14 -7.97
CA VAL A 399 8.61 21.02 -7.72
C VAL A 399 8.09 20.90 -6.30
N VAL A 400 7.90 19.67 -5.81
CA VAL A 400 7.38 19.43 -4.46
C VAL A 400 8.48 19.52 -3.43
N GLY A 401 9.60 18.85 -3.67
CA GLY A 401 10.75 18.77 -2.78
C GLY A 401 11.68 19.98 -2.83
N ASP A 402 11.46 20.89 -3.77
CA ASP A 402 12.26 22.12 -3.94
C ASP A 402 13.77 21.83 -4.06
N GLU A 403 14.10 20.73 -4.75
CA GLU A 403 15.45 20.14 -4.96
C GLU A 403 16.26 19.85 -3.67
N ARG A 404 15.61 19.94 -2.50
CA ARG A 404 16.25 19.74 -1.17
C ARG A 404 15.82 18.46 -0.47
N CYS A 405 14.64 17.93 -0.79
CA CYS A 405 14.09 16.72 -0.16
C CYS A 405 14.51 15.49 -0.96
N PRO A 406 15.26 14.54 -0.38
CA PRO A 406 15.48 13.26 -1.01
C PRO A 406 14.17 12.49 -1.18
N ILE A 407 14.13 11.60 -2.19
CA ILE A 407 12.98 10.72 -2.44
C ILE A 407 13.36 9.29 -2.11
N VAL A 408 12.56 8.63 -1.28
CA VAL A 408 12.59 7.19 -1.08
C VAL A 408 11.51 6.54 -1.96
N ASP A 409 11.96 5.91 -3.03
CA ASP A 409 11.11 5.12 -3.93
C ASP A 409 11.08 3.69 -3.43
N THR A 410 9.91 3.19 -3.03
CA THR A 410 9.80 1.96 -2.25
C THR A 410 9.11 0.86 -3.04
N TRP A 411 9.72 -0.32 -3.06
CA TRP A 411 9.07 -1.52 -3.55
C TRP A 411 8.76 -2.50 -2.43
N TRP A 412 7.53 -2.94 -2.41
CA TRP A 412 6.99 -3.95 -1.50
C TRP A 412 5.55 -4.33 -1.86
N GLN A 413 4.98 -5.29 -1.16
CA GLN A 413 3.68 -5.88 -1.44
C GLN A 413 2.87 -6.03 -0.16
N THR A 414 1.56 -6.32 -0.27
CA THR A 414 0.73 -6.71 0.88
C THR A 414 1.33 -7.93 1.58
N GLU A 415 1.83 -8.86 0.80
CA GLU A 415 2.45 -10.10 1.21
C GLU A 415 3.75 -9.89 2.01
N THR A 416 4.45 -8.80 1.78
CA THR A 416 5.74 -8.54 2.44
C THR A 416 5.62 -7.84 3.79
N GLY A 417 4.46 -7.25 4.10
CA GLY A 417 4.17 -6.56 5.36
C GLY A 417 4.92 -5.25 5.59
N GLY A 418 5.98 -5.02 4.82
CA GLY A 418 6.80 -3.80 4.85
C GLY A 418 7.71 -3.71 3.64
N ILE A 419 8.44 -2.60 3.53
CA ILE A 419 9.29 -2.25 2.38
C ILE A 419 10.51 -3.18 2.31
N LEU A 420 10.82 -3.69 1.10
CA LEU A 420 11.93 -4.60 0.85
C LEU A 420 13.09 -3.98 0.08
N ILE A 421 12.79 -3.13 -0.92
CA ILE A 421 13.82 -2.48 -1.76
C ILE A 421 13.52 -0.99 -1.80
N THR A 422 14.52 -0.16 -1.46
CA THR A 422 14.34 1.29 -1.32
C THR A 422 15.69 1.99 -1.11
N PRO A 423 15.87 3.25 -1.51
CA PRO A 423 16.98 4.04 -1.01
C PRO A 423 16.82 4.35 0.50
N LEU A 424 17.94 4.45 1.21
CA LEU A 424 18.04 5.12 2.49
C LEU A 424 18.65 6.50 2.23
N ALA A 425 17.88 7.55 2.53
CA ALA A 425 18.15 8.90 2.05
C ALA A 425 19.52 9.49 2.47
N GLY A 426 20.09 9.01 3.59
CA GLY A 426 21.41 9.41 4.06
C GLY A 426 22.56 8.53 3.56
N ALA A 427 22.27 7.43 2.85
CA ALA A 427 23.25 6.39 2.55
C ALA A 427 23.37 6.03 1.06
N ILE A 428 22.29 6.15 0.29
CA ILE A 428 22.19 5.60 -1.06
C ILE A 428 21.82 6.71 -2.05
N ASP A 429 22.64 6.86 -3.08
CA ASP A 429 22.36 7.77 -4.19
C ASP A 429 21.11 7.31 -4.94
N ALA A 430 20.27 8.22 -5.41
CA ALA A 430 19.03 7.88 -6.09
C ALA A 430 19.17 7.95 -7.62
N LYS A 431 18.43 7.08 -8.30
CA LYS A 431 18.21 7.14 -9.75
C LYS A 431 16.70 7.23 -9.99
N PRO A 432 16.19 8.20 -10.75
CA PRO A 432 14.76 8.36 -10.98
C PRO A 432 14.09 7.08 -11.48
N GLY A 433 13.05 6.62 -10.77
CA GLY A 433 12.31 5.40 -11.08
C GLY A 433 12.93 4.08 -10.59
N SER A 434 14.08 4.13 -9.92
CA SER A 434 14.70 2.95 -9.30
C SER A 434 14.34 2.84 -7.83
N ALA A 435 13.92 1.66 -7.40
CA ALA A 435 13.80 1.31 -5.98
C ALA A 435 15.18 1.12 -5.31
N THR A 436 16.25 1.18 -6.05
CA THR A 436 17.68 1.11 -5.65
C THR A 436 18.11 -0.22 -5.02
N LEU A 437 18.46 -0.25 -3.75
CA LEU A 437 19.10 -1.38 -3.09
C LEU A 437 18.19 -2.09 -2.09
N PRO A 438 18.42 -3.37 -1.78
CA PRO A 438 17.62 -4.10 -0.80
C PRO A 438 17.80 -3.54 0.62
N PHE A 439 16.70 -3.54 1.37
CA PHE A 439 16.73 -3.22 2.80
C PHE A 439 17.41 -4.35 3.60
N PHE A 440 17.75 -4.09 4.84
CA PHE A 440 18.44 -5.05 5.72
C PHE A 440 17.70 -6.38 5.82
N GLY A 441 18.43 -7.49 5.65
CA GLY A 441 17.91 -8.86 5.73
C GLY A 441 17.14 -9.32 4.50
N ILE A 442 17.14 -8.54 3.41
CA ILE A 442 16.44 -8.89 2.17
C ILE A 442 17.44 -9.34 1.11
N THR A 443 17.20 -10.52 0.54
CA THR A 443 18.05 -11.18 -0.45
C THR A 443 17.33 -11.34 -1.79
N PRO A 444 17.24 -10.29 -2.61
CA PRO A 444 16.59 -10.39 -3.90
C PRO A 444 17.49 -11.11 -4.92
N ALA A 445 16.86 -11.92 -5.77
CA ALA A 445 17.50 -12.52 -6.93
C ALA A 445 16.67 -12.25 -8.19
N ILE A 446 17.35 -12.06 -9.31
CA ILE A 446 16.71 -12.00 -10.63
C ILE A 446 16.98 -13.33 -11.33
N VAL A 447 15.93 -13.96 -11.85
CA VAL A 447 16.03 -15.24 -12.56
C VAL A 447 15.44 -15.15 -13.96
N ASP A 448 15.94 -15.99 -14.84
CA ASP A 448 15.39 -16.17 -16.19
C ASP A 448 14.08 -16.99 -16.18
N ALA A 449 13.56 -17.30 -17.34
CA ALA A 449 12.34 -18.11 -17.50
C ALA A 449 12.53 -19.59 -17.08
N GLN A 450 13.75 -20.06 -16.95
CA GLN A 450 14.11 -21.40 -16.51
C GLN A 450 14.35 -21.47 -15.00
N GLY A 451 14.42 -20.31 -14.33
CA GLY A 451 14.69 -20.20 -12.89
C GLY A 451 16.16 -20.09 -12.54
N GLU A 452 17.04 -19.95 -13.54
CA GLU A 452 18.47 -19.76 -13.32
C GLU A 452 18.77 -18.33 -12.87
N VAL A 453 19.59 -18.20 -11.82
CA VAL A 453 19.95 -16.88 -11.26
C VAL A 453 20.84 -16.13 -12.24
N LEU A 454 20.46 -14.88 -12.52
CA LEU A 454 21.20 -13.98 -13.38
C LEU A 454 22.11 -13.07 -12.55
N GLU A 455 23.41 -13.11 -12.81
CA GLU A 455 24.40 -12.27 -12.12
C GLU A 455 24.62 -10.93 -12.81
N GLY A 456 25.15 -9.93 -12.09
CA GLY A 456 25.48 -8.60 -12.60
C GLY A 456 24.26 -7.80 -13.07
N ALA A 457 24.41 -7.03 -14.15
CA ALA A 457 23.31 -6.33 -14.80
C ALA A 457 22.41 -7.35 -15.50
N ALA A 458 21.14 -7.41 -15.16
CA ALA A 458 20.21 -8.43 -15.62
C ALA A 458 18.77 -7.97 -15.56
N GLU A 459 17.90 -8.63 -16.33
CA GLU A 459 16.45 -8.46 -16.28
C GLU A 459 15.76 -9.82 -16.27
N GLY A 460 14.73 -9.98 -15.43
CA GLY A 460 14.01 -11.23 -15.28
C GLY A 460 12.93 -11.17 -14.21
N ASN A 461 12.57 -12.33 -13.68
CA ASN A 461 11.61 -12.44 -12.58
C ASN A 461 12.30 -12.16 -11.24
N LEU A 462 11.64 -11.40 -10.37
CA LEU A 462 12.16 -11.07 -9.05
C LEU A 462 11.75 -12.12 -8.02
N LEU A 463 12.73 -12.69 -7.37
CA LEU A 463 12.57 -13.60 -6.24
C LEU A 463 13.17 -12.99 -4.98
N ILE A 464 12.70 -13.45 -3.81
CA ILE A 464 13.38 -13.23 -2.53
C ILE A 464 13.80 -14.61 -2.00
N THR A 465 15.08 -14.78 -1.75
CA THR A 465 15.68 -16.10 -1.50
C THR A 465 15.67 -16.52 -0.04
N ASP A 466 15.37 -15.60 0.88
CA ASP A 466 15.24 -15.89 2.31
C ASP A 466 14.09 -15.07 2.92
N SER A 467 13.60 -15.51 4.08
CA SER A 467 12.49 -14.87 4.80
C SER A 467 12.94 -13.66 5.62
N TRP A 468 11.97 -12.79 5.92
CA TRP A 468 12.11 -11.62 6.81
C TRP A 468 10.93 -11.58 7.80
N PRO A 469 11.06 -10.90 8.94
CA PRO A 469 10.03 -10.95 10.00
C PRO A 469 8.64 -10.48 9.56
N GLY A 470 8.54 -9.52 8.62
CA GLY A 470 7.28 -8.96 8.11
C GLY A 470 6.56 -9.80 7.06
N GLN A 471 7.15 -10.91 6.59
CA GLN A 471 6.56 -11.76 5.56
C GLN A 471 5.22 -12.34 6.00
N MET A 472 4.24 -12.39 5.11
CA MET A 472 2.97 -13.07 5.36
C MET A 472 3.20 -14.54 5.75
N ARG A 473 2.31 -15.08 6.58
CA ARG A 473 2.45 -16.47 7.04
C ARG A 473 1.72 -17.48 6.16
N THR A 474 0.60 -17.05 5.58
CA THR A 474 -0.21 -17.92 4.71
C THR A 474 -1.32 -17.11 4.03
N VAL A 475 -2.04 -17.74 3.11
CA VAL A 475 -3.39 -17.32 2.71
C VAL A 475 -4.37 -17.87 3.73
N TYR A 476 -5.17 -16.99 4.31
CA TYR A 476 -6.13 -17.34 5.36
C TYR A 476 -7.08 -18.44 4.89
N GLY A 477 -7.13 -19.54 5.66
CA GLY A 477 -7.98 -20.70 5.35
C GLY A 477 -7.53 -21.55 4.14
N ASP A 478 -6.42 -21.19 3.46
CA ASP A 478 -5.98 -21.88 2.23
C ASP A 478 -4.45 -21.88 2.08
N HIS A 479 -3.77 -22.68 2.90
CA HIS A 479 -2.30 -22.77 2.86
C HIS A 479 -1.78 -23.34 1.54
N GLN A 480 -2.52 -24.22 0.88
CA GLN A 480 -2.12 -24.78 -0.42
C GLN A 480 -2.06 -23.66 -1.47
N ARG A 481 -3.02 -22.75 -1.49
CA ARG A 481 -2.99 -21.59 -2.38
C ARG A 481 -1.79 -20.66 -2.13
N PHE A 482 -1.31 -20.58 -0.89
CA PHE A 482 -0.08 -19.86 -0.56
C PHE A 482 1.14 -20.53 -1.22
N ILE A 483 1.27 -21.84 -1.07
CA ILE A 483 2.32 -22.63 -1.71
C ILE A 483 2.26 -22.47 -3.23
N ASP A 484 1.09 -22.70 -3.82
CA ASP A 484 0.90 -22.67 -5.27
C ASP A 484 1.21 -21.30 -5.89
N THR A 485 0.86 -20.23 -5.18
CA THR A 485 1.02 -18.87 -5.70
C THR A 485 2.46 -18.37 -5.60
N TYR A 486 3.18 -18.69 -4.52
CA TYR A 486 4.43 -18.01 -4.21
C TYR A 486 5.67 -18.89 -4.17
N PHE A 487 5.52 -20.22 -4.14
CA PHE A 487 6.67 -21.13 -3.95
C PHE A 487 6.75 -22.26 -4.98
N SER A 488 5.65 -22.58 -5.67
CA SER A 488 5.63 -23.70 -6.62
C SER A 488 6.39 -23.42 -7.91
N ALA A 489 6.38 -22.18 -8.40
CA ALA A 489 7.05 -21.81 -9.64
C ALA A 489 8.59 -21.82 -9.51
N TYR A 490 9.11 -21.46 -8.33
CA TYR A 490 10.54 -21.40 -8.03
C TYR A 490 10.79 -22.01 -6.65
N PRO A 491 10.93 -23.34 -6.54
CA PRO A 491 11.10 -24.02 -5.27
C PRO A 491 12.27 -23.48 -4.45
N GLY A 492 12.06 -23.30 -3.14
CA GLY A 492 13.07 -22.74 -2.24
C GLY A 492 13.16 -21.20 -2.25
N ASN A 493 12.32 -20.51 -3.02
CA ASN A 493 12.33 -19.06 -3.13
C ASN A 493 10.92 -18.48 -3.09
N TYR A 494 10.76 -17.29 -2.50
CA TYR A 494 9.52 -16.54 -2.57
C TYR A 494 9.42 -15.85 -3.95
N PHE A 495 8.44 -16.22 -4.74
CA PHE A 495 8.15 -15.60 -6.04
C PHE A 495 7.27 -14.35 -5.83
N THR A 496 7.80 -13.19 -6.15
CA THR A 496 7.08 -11.93 -5.97
C THR A 496 5.95 -11.71 -6.98
N GLY A 497 6.01 -12.37 -8.13
CA GLY A 497 5.15 -12.12 -9.28
C GLY A 497 5.45 -10.79 -9.98
N ASP A 498 6.55 -10.14 -9.63
CA ASP A 498 7.04 -8.92 -10.29
C ASP A 498 8.28 -9.23 -11.13
N GLY A 499 8.41 -8.54 -12.25
CA GLY A 499 9.65 -8.47 -13.02
C GLY A 499 10.55 -7.36 -12.48
N ALA A 500 11.85 -7.54 -12.60
CA ALA A 500 12.83 -6.52 -12.23
C ALA A 500 14.03 -6.53 -13.19
N ARG A 501 14.65 -5.35 -13.29
CA ARG A 501 15.94 -5.15 -13.90
C ARG A 501 16.94 -4.68 -12.85
N ARG A 502 18.13 -5.23 -12.84
CA ARG A 502 19.26 -4.76 -12.05
C ARG A 502 20.30 -4.15 -12.98
N ASP A 503 20.80 -2.95 -12.68
CA ASP A 503 21.83 -2.30 -13.48
C ASP A 503 23.25 -2.66 -13.01
N GLU A 504 24.27 -2.07 -13.65
CA GLU A 504 25.69 -2.31 -13.34
C GLU A 504 26.11 -1.86 -11.94
N ASP A 505 25.37 -0.92 -11.35
CA ASP A 505 25.60 -0.44 -9.97
C ASP A 505 24.84 -1.28 -8.93
N GLY A 506 24.12 -2.31 -9.36
CA GLY A 506 23.33 -3.20 -8.51
C GLY A 506 21.95 -2.66 -8.13
N TYR A 507 21.49 -1.58 -8.77
CA TYR A 507 20.21 -0.95 -8.48
C TYR A 507 19.05 -1.67 -9.15
N TYR A 508 17.96 -1.86 -8.42
CA TYR A 508 16.76 -2.57 -8.86
C TYR A 508 15.71 -1.60 -9.42
N TRP A 509 15.18 -1.96 -10.57
CA TRP A 509 14.07 -1.31 -11.25
C TRP A 509 12.94 -2.32 -11.38
N ILE A 510 11.76 -2.00 -10.88
CA ILE A 510 10.60 -2.88 -11.03
C ILE A 510 9.97 -2.61 -12.38
N THR A 511 9.94 -3.64 -13.22
CA THR A 511 9.45 -3.54 -14.60
C THR A 511 7.96 -3.81 -14.74
N GLY A 512 7.30 -4.23 -13.66
CA GLY A 512 5.86 -4.49 -13.58
C GLY A 512 5.54 -5.91 -13.17
N ARG A 513 4.24 -6.25 -13.19
CA ARG A 513 3.79 -7.62 -12.89
C ARG A 513 4.19 -8.57 -13.99
N VAL A 514 4.65 -9.78 -13.62
CA VAL A 514 4.97 -10.83 -14.61
C VAL A 514 3.74 -11.18 -15.46
N ASP A 515 2.54 -11.08 -14.90
CA ASP A 515 1.27 -11.27 -15.61
C ASP A 515 0.98 -10.16 -16.63
N ASP A 516 1.61 -9.00 -16.50
CA ASP A 516 1.46 -7.83 -17.36
C ASP A 516 2.59 -7.69 -18.39
N VAL A 517 3.54 -8.64 -18.44
CA VAL A 517 4.58 -8.68 -19.48
C VAL A 517 3.96 -9.11 -20.80
N ILE A 518 4.30 -8.39 -21.86
CA ILE A 518 3.85 -8.68 -23.24
C ILE A 518 4.96 -9.46 -23.95
N ASN A 519 4.58 -10.53 -24.63
CA ASN A 519 5.52 -11.33 -25.41
C ASN A 519 5.41 -10.98 -26.91
N VAL A 520 6.16 -9.97 -27.33
CA VAL A 520 6.14 -9.48 -28.71
C VAL A 520 7.20 -10.21 -29.53
N SER A 521 6.79 -11.02 -30.49
CA SER A 521 7.71 -11.78 -31.38
C SER A 521 8.77 -12.57 -30.62
N GLY A 522 8.42 -13.18 -29.47
CA GLY A 522 9.34 -13.96 -28.63
C GLY A 522 10.19 -13.13 -27.66
N HIS A 523 10.06 -11.81 -27.64
CA HIS A 523 10.75 -10.93 -26.70
C HIS A 523 9.79 -10.48 -25.61
N ARG A 524 10.23 -10.59 -24.35
CA ARG A 524 9.49 -10.10 -23.20
C ARG A 524 9.66 -8.58 -23.09
N LEU A 525 8.55 -7.87 -23.05
CA LEU A 525 8.51 -6.42 -22.94
C LEU A 525 7.63 -6.03 -21.73
N GLY A 526 8.20 -5.28 -20.79
CA GLY A 526 7.46 -4.76 -19.67
C GLY A 526 6.47 -3.68 -20.10
N THR A 527 5.20 -3.77 -19.67
CA THR A 527 4.21 -2.74 -19.98
C THR A 527 4.62 -1.38 -19.44
N ALA A 528 5.24 -1.33 -18.26
CA ALA A 528 5.69 -0.12 -17.60
C ALA A 528 6.73 0.66 -18.43
N GLU A 529 7.57 -0.03 -19.19
CA GLU A 529 8.58 0.62 -20.04
C GLU A 529 7.92 1.40 -21.19
N VAL A 530 6.93 0.78 -21.85
CA VAL A 530 6.17 1.44 -22.94
C VAL A 530 5.29 2.58 -22.38
N GLU A 531 4.68 2.37 -21.22
CA GLU A 531 3.91 3.41 -20.52
C GLU A 531 4.79 4.60 -20.17
N SER A 532 5.99 4.38 -19.65
CA SER A 532 6.95 5.44 -19.32
C SER A 532 7.34 6.24 -20.58
N ALA A 533 7.65 5.55 -21.68
CA ALA A 533 7.97 6.22 -22.94
C ALA A 533 6.80 7.06 -23.48
N LEU A 534 5.56 6.60 -23.36
CA LEU A 534 4.39 7.38 -23.73
C LEU A 534 4.21 8.62 -22.85
N VAL A 535 4.36 8.47 -21.54
CA VAL A 535 4.19 9.56 -20.56
C VAL A 535 5.32 10.59 -20.65
N SER A 536 6.50 10.25 -21.15
CA SER A 536 7.58 11.22 -21.41
C SER A 536 7.25 12.22 -22.53
N HIS A 537 6.22 11.95 -23.30
CA HIS A 537 5.76 12.89 -24.33
C HIS A 537 4.94 14.03 -23.69
N PRO A 538 5.22 15.33 -24.02
CA PRO A 538 4.61 16.50 -23.36
C PRO A 538 3.07 16.55 -23.38
N LYS A 539 2.45 15.89 -24.35
CA LYS A 539 0.99 15.88 -24.54
C LYS A 539 0.29 14.71 -23.83
N VAL A 540 1.04 13.79 -23.21
CA VAL A 540 0.48 12.61 -22.55
C VAL A 540 0.46 12.81 -21.05
N ALA A 541 -0.72 12.69 -20.46
CA ALA A 541 -0.88 12.75 -19.00
C ALA A 541 -0.69 11.39 -18.34
N GLU A 542 -1.27 10.34 -18.95
CA GLU A 542 -1.20 8.98 -18.46
C GLU A 542 -1.25 7.99 -19.61
N ALA A 543 -0.67 6.82 -19.42
CA ALA A 543 -0.78 5.71 -20.34
C ALA A 543 -0.92 4.39 -19.57
N ALA A 544 -1.65 3.45 -20.14
CA ALA A 544 -1.67 2.06 -19.71
C ALA A 544 -1.53 1.15 -20.93
N VAL A 545 -0.70 0.13 -20.79
CA VAL A 545 -0.38 -0.78 -21.89
C VAL A 545 -0.73 -2.20 -21.51
N VAL A 546 -1.29 -2.95 -22.46
CA VAL A 546 -1.63 -4.36 -22.31
C VAL A 546 -1.26 -5.12 -23.58
N GLY A 547 -1.03 -6.43 -23.45
CA GLY A 547 -0.93 -7.32 -24.59
C GLY A 547 -2.31 -7.57 -25.20
N CYS A 548 -2.36 -7.65 -26.53
CA CYS A 548 -3.55 -8.10 -27.27
C CYS A 548 -3.15 -9.19 -28.28
N PRO A 549 -4.06 -10.05 -28.72
CA PRO A 549 -3.76 -11.04 -29.78
C PRO A 549 -3.30 -10.35 -31.07
N HIS A 550 -2.24 -10.88 -31.69
CA HIS A 550 -1.72 -10.38 -32.95
C HIS A 550 -1.30 -11.54 -33.86
N GLU A 551 -1.82 -11.59 -35.09
CA GLU A 551 -1.66 -12.74 -36.01
C GLU A 551 -0.19 -13.07 -36.32
N ILE A 552 0.68 -12.07 -36.43
CA ILE A 552 2.09 -12.26 -36.81
C ILE A 552 3.01 -12.32 -35.57
N LYS A 553 2.77 -11.47 -34.57
CA LYS A 553 3.67 -11.30 -33.42
C LYS A 553 3.33 -12.22 -32.24
N GLY A 554 2.21 -12.96 -32.31
CA GLY A 554 1.62 -13.67 -31.19
C GLY A 554 0.89 -12.72 -30.25
N GLN A 555 1.60 -11.77 -29.65
CA GLN A 555 1.01 -10.63 -28.93
C GLN A 555 1.44 -9.32 -29.57
N GLY A 556 0.49 -8.40 -29.69
CA GLY A 556 0.69 -7.00 -30.03
C GLY A 556 0.57 -6.10 -28.81
N ILE A 557 0.96 -4.85 -28.96
CA ILE A 557 0.95 -3.84 -27.92
C ILE A 557 -0.28 -2.96 -28.11
N TYR A 558 -1.18 -2.96 -27.13
CA TYR A 558 -2.34 -2.08 -27.07
C TYR A 558 -2.14 -1.01 -26.01
N ALA A 559 -2.03 0.25 -26.42
CA ALA A 559 -1.82 1.39 -25.55
C ALA A 559 -3.12 2.21 -25.40
N TYR A 560 -3.49 2.50 -24.15
CA TYR A 560 -4.54 3.44 -23.79
C TYR A 560 -3.89 4.72 -23.29
N VAL A 561 -4.22 5.87 -23.92
CA VAL A 561 -3.52 7.14 -23.66
C VAL A 561 -4.52 8.22 -23.26
N THR A 562 -4.29 8.82 -22.09
CA THR A 562 -4.99 10.04 -21.62
C THR A 562 -4.09 11.25 -21.89
N LEU A 563 -4.63 12.23 -22.56
CA LEU A 563 -3.91 13.45 -22.91
C LEU A 563 -3.96 14.48 -21.76
N VAL A 564 -3.01 15.42 -21.78
CA VAL A 564 -3.03 16.56 -20.85
C VAL A 564 -4.24 17.47 -21.15
N ALA A 565 -4.67 18.25 -20.16
CA ALA A 565 -5.81 19.14 -20.30
C ALA A 565 -5.60 20.15 -21.44
N GLY A 566 -6.61 20.28 -22.31
CA GLY A 566 -6.56 21.16 -23.48
C GLY A 566 -6.05 20.51 -24.78
N GLU A 567 -5.44 19.32 -24.72
CA GLU A 567 -5.06 18.56 -25.91
C GLU A 567 -6.20 17.67 -26.40
N THR A 568 -6.26 17.48 -27.72
CA THR A 568 -7.29 16.66 -28.38
C THR A 568 -6.64 15.54 -29.17
N GLY A 569 -7.17 14.34 -29.06
CA GLY A 569 -6.70 13.19 -29.82
C GLY A 569 -6.89 13.36 -31.32
N SER A 570 -5.85 13.07 -32.09
CA SER A 570 -5.89 13.12 -33.56
C SER A 570 -5.07 11.98 -34.14
N GLU A 571 -5.32 11.64 -35.40
CA GLU A 571 -4.55 10.63 -36.12
C GLU A 571 -3.07 11.03 -36.27
N GLN A 572 -2.81 12.33 -36.43
CA GLN A 572 -1.45 12.87 -36.50
C GLN A 572 -0.71 12.65 -35.15
N LEU A 573 -1.34 12.99 -34.04
CA LEU A 573 -0.76 12.79 -32.71
C LEU A 573 -0.56 11.30 -32.39
N ARG A 574 -1.48 10.44 -32.85
CA ARG A 574 -1.30 8.98 -32.71
C ARG A 574 -0.02 8.51 -33.39
N LYS A 575 0.22 8.92 -34.61
CA LYS A 575 1.47 8.60 -35.37
C LYS A 575 2.70 9.19 -34.69
N GLU A 576 2.60 10.39 -34.17
CA GLU A 576 3.67 11.06 -33.40
C GLU A 576 4.04 10.24 -32.16
N LEU A 577 3.07 9.80 -31.35
CA LEU A 577 3.30 9.00 -30.16
C LEU A 577 3.87 7.60 -30.47
N VAL A 578 3.38 6.97 -31.52
CA VAL A 578 3.92 5.68 -31.99
C VAL A 578 5.38 5.83 -32.43
N ALA A 579 5.70 6.88 -33.18
CA ALA A 579 7.08 7.18 -33.57
C ALA A 579 7.95 7.56 -32.34
N TRP A 580 7.37 8.23 -31.36
CA TRP A 580 8.04 8.59 -30.11
C TRP A 580 8.47 7.36 -29.33
N VAL A 581 7.56 6.42 -29.07
CA VAL A 581 7.89 5.15 -28.39
C VAL A 581 8.96 4.37 -29.17
N ARG A 582 8.84 4.34 -30.50
CA ARG A 582 9.85 3.67 -31.33
C ARG A 582 11.24 4.32 -31.21
N LYS A 583 11.31 5.63 -31.06
CA LYS A 583 12.56 6.36 -30.86
C LYS A 583 13.14 6.12 -29.47
N GLU A 584 12.30 6.13 -28.44
CA GLU A 584 12.76 6.02 -27.05
C GLU A 584 13.19 4.60 -26.65
N ILE A 585 12.47 3.57 -27.12
CA ILE A 585 12.74 2.17 -26.76
C ILE A 585 13.27 1.34 -27.94
N GLY A 586 12.67 1.52 -29.11
CA GLY A 586 13.01 0.75 -30.30
C GLY A 586 11.79 0.16 -31.02
N PRO A 587 12.01 -0.46 -32.21
CA PRO A 587 10.92 -0.93 -33.05
C PRO A 587 10.02 -1.99 -32.41
N ILE A 588 10.56 -2.81 -31.50
CA ILE A 588 9.84 -3.91 -30.85
C ILE A 588 8.76 -3.42 -29.91
N ALA A 589 8.94 -2.24 -29.31
CA ALA A 589 8.02 -1.63 -28.36
C ALA A 589 6.95 -0.76 -29.02
N THR A 590 6.93 -0.71 -30.35
CA THR A 590 5.99 0.11 -31.11
C THR A 590 4.55 -0.36 -30.88
N PRO A 591 3.64 0.50 -30.33
CA PRO A 591 2.24 0.14 -30.16
C PRO A 591 1.57 -0.22 -31.51
N ASP A 592 0.89 -1.37 -31.53
CA ASP A 592 0.07 -1.78 -32.69
C ASP A 592 -1.27 -1.05 -32.68
N TYR A 593 -1.79 -0.80 -31.49
CA TYR A 593 -3.02 -0.04 -31.25
C TYR A 593 -2.78 1.04 -30.20
N LEU A 594 -3.24 2.26 -30.50
CA LEU A 594 -3.21 3.37 -29.56
C LEU A 594 -4.60 4.01 -29.52
N GLN A 595 -5.31 3.78 -28.39
CA GLN A 595 -6.65 4.28 -28.15
C GLN A 595 -6.61 5.49 -27.22
N TRP A 596 -7.36 6.53 -27.58
CA TRP A 596 -7.57 7.66 -26.68
C TRP A 596 -8.48 7.22 -25.54
N ALA A 597 -8.11 7.56 -24.32
CA ALA A 597 -8.85 7.25 -23.12
C ALA A 597 -9.21 8.55 -22.39
N PRO A 598 -10.50 8.81 -22.11
CA PRO A 598 -10.88 9.98 -21.30
C PRO A 598 -10.35 9.86 -19.86
N GLY A 599 -10.07 8.65 -19.43
CA GLY A 599 -9.42 8.25 -18.20
C GLY A 599 -9.10 6.76 -18.23
N LEU A 600 -8.26 6.29 -17.30
CA LEU A 600 -7.95 4.88 -17.16
C LEU A 600 -8.84 4.23 -16.07
N PRO A 601 -9.24 2.95 -16.22
CA PRO A 601 -10.01 2.24 -15.20
C PRO A 601 -9.10 2.00 -13.99
N LYS A 602 -9.31 2.77 -12.94
CA LYS A 602 -8.52 2.74 -11.72
C LYS A 602 -9.35 2.27 -10.55
N THR A 603 -8.74 1.54 -9.65
CA THR A 603 -9.29 1.38 -8.32
C THR A 603 -9.36 2.74 -7.63
N ARG A 604 -10.13 2.84 -6.56
CA ARG A 604 -10.19 4.09 -5.77
C ARG A 604 -8.87 4.44 -5.07
N SER A 605 -7.94 3.51 -4.99
CA SER A 605 -6.54 3.78 -4.58
C SER A 605 -5.66 4.33 -5.70
N GLY A 606 -6.21 4.48 -6.91
CA GLY A 606 -5.49 4.96 -8.08
C GLY A 606 -4.80 3.87 -8.92
N LYS A 607 -4.79 2.62 -8.47
CA LYS A 607 -4.16 1.52 -9.22
C LYS A 607 -4.95 1.21 -10.50
N ILE A 608 -4.25 1.20 -11.63
CA ILE A 608 -4.84 0.85 -12.94
C ILE A 608 -5.23 -0.63 -12.96
N MET A 609 -6.47 -0.90 -13.36
CA MET A 609 -7.00 -2.25 -13.49
C MET A 609 -6.71 -2.82 -14.89
N ARG A 610 -5.44 -3.19 -15.15
CA ARG A 610 -4.99 -3.70 -16.46
C ARG A 610 -5.77 -4.91 -16.94
N ARG A 611 -6.31 -5.72 -16.03
CA ARG A 611 -7.19 -6.84 -16.37
C ARG A 611 -8.38 -6.41 -17.23
N ILE A 612 -9.01 -5.29 -16.88
CA ILE A 612 -10.14 -4.72 -17.64
C ILE A 612 -9.66 -4.25 -19.02
N LEU A 613 -8.57 -3.50 -19.08
CA LEU A 613 -7.97 -3.01 -20.32
C LEU A 613 -7.56 -4.15 -21.25
N ARG A 614 -7.00 -5.23 -20.68
CA ARG A 614 -6.63 -6.44 -21.45
C ARG A 614 -7.87 -7.08 -22.05
N LYS A 615 -8.96 -7.26 -21.31
CA LYS A 615 -10.20 -7.83 -21.84
C LYS A 615 -10.82 -6.99 -22.95
N ILE A 616 -10.71 -5.67 -22.86
CA ILE A 616 -11.13 -4.76 -23.94
C ILE A 616 -10.21 -4.93 -25.16
N GLY A 617 -8.89 -4.97 -24.98
CA GLY A 617 -7.90 -5.19 -26.03
C GLY A 617 -7.98 -6.58 -26.66
N GLU A 618 -8.44 -7.60 -25.94
CA GLU A 618 -8.73 -8.95 -26.44
C GLU A 618 -10.10 -9.06 -27.13
N ASN A 619 -10.85 -7.97 -27.25
CA ASN A 619 -12.23 -7.95 -27.73
C ASN A 619 -13.20 -8.87 -26.95
N GLN A 620 -13.04 -8.91 -25.62
CA GLN A 620 -13.85 -9.72 -24.70
C GLN A 620 -14.57 -8.83 -23.67
N PRO A 621 -15.38 -7.83 -24.08
CA PRO A 621 -16.01 -6.88 -23.16
C PRO A 621 -17.03 -7.51 -22.22
N ASP A 622 -17.53 -8.71 -22.54
CA ASP A 622 -18.47 -9.46 -21.68
C ASP A 622 -17.75 -10.21 -20.54
N GLN A 623 -16.41 -10.24 -20.52
CA GLN A 623 -15.58 -10.98 -19.56
C GLN A 623 -14.74 -10.05 -18.66
N LEU A 624 -15.20 -8.83 -18.43
CA LEU A 624 -14.48 -7.83 -17.62
C LEU A 624 -14.31 -8.24 -16.15
N GLY A 625 -15.13 -9.18 -15.66
CA GLY A 625 -15.16 -9.62 -14.27
C GLY A 625 -15.63 -8.50 -13.34
N ASP A 626 -15.22 -8.55 -12.06
CA ASP A 626 -15.67 -7.58 -11.06
C ASP A 626 -15.09 -6.18 -11.35
N ILE A 627 -15.98 -5.23 -11.65
CA ILE A 627 -15.69 -3.80 -11.87
C ILE A 627 -16.11 -2.93 -10.67
N SER A 628 -16.62 -3.53 -9.62
CA SER A 628 -17.20 -2.83 -8.45
C SER A 628 -16.15 -2.04 -7.64
N THR A 629 -14.88 -2.39 -7.81
CA THR A 629 -13.76 -1.71 -7.15
C THR A 629 -13.26 -0.45 -7.87
N LEU A 630 -13.84 -0.13 -9.03
CA LEU A 630 -13.46 1.04 -9.81
C LEU A 630 -13.89 2.34 -9.13
N ALA A 631 -13.03 3.35 -9.24
CA ALA A 631 -13.33 4.70 -8.80
C ALA A 631 -14.45 5.33 -9.65
N ASP A 632 -14.39 5.10 -10.95
CA ASP A 632 -15.40 5.55 -11.94
C ASP A 632 -15.68 4.42 -12.95
N PRO A 633 -16.77 3.66 -12.78
CA PRO A 633 -17.14 2.63 -13.74
C PRO A 633 -17.54 3.15 -15.12
N SER A 634 -17.90 4.45 -15.26
CA SER A 634 -18.34 5.02 -16.55
C SER A 634 -17.20 5.05 -17.59
N VAL A 635 -15.96 5.14 -17.13
CA VAL A 635 -14.75 5.07 -17.97
C VAL A 635 -14.69 3.78 -18.78
N VAL A 636 -15.10 2.66 -18.20
CA VAL A 636 -15.08 1.35 -18.87
C VAL A 636 -15.97 1.34 -20.09
N LYS A 637 -17.17 1.92 -19.98
CA LYS A 637 -18.10 2.00 -21.11
C LYS A 637 -17.49 2.76 -22.29
N SER A 638 -16.91 3.93 -22.04
CA SER A 638 -16.23 4.72 -23.08
C SER A 638 -15.11 3.91 -23.75
N LEU A 639 -14.30 3.22 -22.96
CA LEU A 639 -13.20 2.40 -23.51
C LEU A 639 -13.70 1.22 -24.35
N VAL A 640 -14.80 0.60 -23.96
CA VAL A 640 -15.44 -0.50 -24.72
C VAL A 640 -16.04 0.03 -26.03
N ASP A 641 -16.74 1.17 -25.98
CA ASP A 641 -17.41 1.76 -27.15
C ASP A 641 -16.39 2.22 -28.20
N GLU A 642 -15.24 2.75 -27.77
CA GLU A 642 -14.17 3.30 -28.62
C GLU A 642 -13.05 2.31 -28.96
N ARG A 643 -13.20 1.01 -28.61
CA ARG A 643 -12.13 0.02 -28.85
C ARG A 643 -11.76 -0.13 -30.31
N LEU A 644 -10.47 -0.31 -30.57
CA LEU A 644 -9.92 -0.37 -31.92
C LEU A 644 -9.98 -1.77 -32.54
N ILE A 645 -10.03 -2.81 -31.72
CA ILE A 645 -10.24 -4.22 -32.13
C ILE A 645 -11.73 -4.53 -31.99
N LYS A 646 -12.36 -4.88 -33.09
CA LYS A 646 -13.82 -5.17 -33.17
C LYS A 646 -14.06 -6.62 -33.53
#